data_b1c71c4ebebb3b072d85df0e15a80dc1
#
_entry.id   b1c71c4ebebb3b072d85df0e15a80dc1
#
_cell.length_a   1.000
_cell.length_b   1.000
_cell.length_c   1.000
_cell.angle_alpha   90.00
_cell.angle_beta   90.00
_cell.angle_gamma   90.00
#
_symmetry.space_group_name_H-M   'P 1'
#
loop_
_entity.id
_entity.type
_entity.pdbx_description
1 polymer ?
#
loop_
_entity_poly.entity_id
_entity_poly.type
_entity_poly.pdbx_seq_one_letter_code
_entity_poly.pdbx_strand_id
1 'polypeptide(L)'
;MQAKGIQLAAAVLLLVGSWANAVEVPADVLFARKIQPLFKVKCLTCHGDDPEKLKGDLDMRTRAGLLKGGESEESALVPGKAMTSPLYLAVTRAHEADWSAMPPKENDKLSAEQIGYIKEWITAGAPWPDAKRVVAILKEADPWGETDGVMVKTSGGLDAGWTNRKYDPQKLWAYQPVSKPAVPAKGHPVDAFVEARLPKGLAVVPQAEAVTLIRRVTYNLTGLPPTPKETFEFVAAWKKDSESAWVALIDRLLASPHYGEQMAQHWLDVVRYADSAGFSNDYPRPHAWRYRDYVVRAFNADKPYDQFVREQIAGDELEPNDPDHLIATGFLRMGPWEHTAMSVAAVTRQQYLDDVVNSVGVTFLANELRCAKCHDHKFDPIPTKDFYRMQAVFGSISFMERKLPWQSFENITGIQADRERYLRQQKTKAIRSITTLPEADRPVQEFDKDSERIGQGKVNNKRRQQLKFQLKRSTPLAFSVANDANDRIHILKGGSIETPQGEVSPGVLSLFSGSEKSASVTSEQSGRRTELAQWITSRENPLTARVIVNRVWQWHFGQAIAGNPNNFGGTGKRPTHPELLDWLAATFMEEGWSLKKLHRRILTSATYQRAVAYPTPETLAKLDPNKTSYAVFTPRRLTAEELRDAMLAISGELNRAQGGIPAHPEINEEVAMQPRHIMGSVGPAYQADPKPAQRNRRTLYAERIRTLADPMLEVFNKPGPDVSCERRETATIAPQAFTLMNSPINHARALAFAARLEREKPGDLNLQIVRAFQLTYQRQPLPAEMKACRDHIAKSLAHHKATKPVKVEPPKYVIRQMVEEMTGLDFWWVEDLDIYSGNEYVPDLKPWDAKPHTRALAELCLVLFNSNEFVYIY
;
A
#
# COMPACT_ATOMS: atom_id res chain seq x y z
N MET A 1 -40.23 -19.06 -68.95
CA MET A 1 -39.55 -19.90 -69.93
C MET A 1 -38.28 -20.45 -69.29
N GLN A 2 -38.26 -21.77 -69.19
CA GLN A 2 -37.12 -22.66 -69.03
C GLN A 2 -36.22 -22.59 -67.80
N ALA A 3 -36.49 -23.52 -66.99
CA ALA A 3 -35.67 -24.31 -66.11
C ALA A 3 -34.41 -24.87 -66.80
N LYS A 4 -33.29 -24.91 -66.08
CA LYS A 4 -32.29 -25.99 -66.14
C LYS A 4 -31.67 -26.18 -64.79
N GLY A 5 -31.97 -27.35 -64.24
CA GLY A 5 -31.42 -27.91 -63.04
C GLY A 5 -29.93 -28.32 -63.22
N ILE A 6 -29.18 -28.19 -62.13
CA ILE A 6 -27.92 -28.88 -62.00
C ILE A 6 -27.96 -29.67 -60.67
N GLN A 7 -27.62 -30.89 -60.75
CA GLN A 7 -27.63 -31.92 -59.74
C GLN A 7 -26.61 -31.60 -58.66
N LEU A 8 -27.06 -31.65 -57.39
CA LEU A 8 -26.12 -31.65 -56.21
C LEU A 8 -25.62 -33.10 -56.05
N ALA A 9 -24.36 -33.31 -56.27
CA ALA A 9 -23.68 -34.50 -55.80
C ALA A 9 -23.39 -34.36 -54.31
N ALA A 10 -24.06 -35.18 -53.49
CA ALA A 10 -23.78 -35.28 -52.06
C ALA A 10 -22.45 -35.99 -51.83
N ALA A 11 -21.42 -35.26 -51.51
CA ALA A 11 -20.21 -35.83 -50.91
C ALA A 11 -20.44 -35.93 -49.38
N VAL A 12 -20.77 -37.14 -48.93
CA VAL A 12 -20.77 -37.50 -47.53
C VAL A 12 -19.30 -37.60 -47.10
N LEU A 13 -18.75 -36.55 -46.50
CA LEU A 13 -17.51 -36.60 -45.76
C LEU A 13 -17.80 -37.26 -44.40
N LEU A 14 -17.44 -38.51 -44.29
CA LEU A 14 -17.27 -39.22 -43.03
C LEU A 14 -16.21 -38.50 -42.20
N LEU A 15 -16.65 -37.58 -41.34
CA LEU A 15 -15.86 -37.15 -40.20
C LEU A 15 -15.73 -38.32 -39.22
N VAL A 16 -14.71 -39.13 -39.42
CA VAL A 16 -14.22 -40.06 -38.40
C VAL A 16 -13.65 -39.14 -37.31
N GLY A 17 -14.50 -38.84 -36.33
CA GLY A 17 -14.05 -38.29 -35.08
C GLY A 17 -13.08 -39.30 -34.46
N SER A 18 -11.79 -38.92 -34.38
CA SER A 18 -10.84 -39.60 -33.53
C SER A 18 -11.35 -39.48 -32.08
N TRP A 19 -12.05 -40.50 -31.62
CA TRP A 19 -12.20 -40.76 -30.22
C TRP A 19 -10.77 -40.97 -29.68
N ALA A 20 -10.19 -39.97 -29.09
CA ALA A 20 -9.03 -40.16 -28.21
C ALA A 20 -9.49 -41.25 -27.22
N ASN A 21 -8.83 -42.38 -27.20
CA ASN A 21 -9.00 -43.38 -26.17
C ASN A 21 -8.79 -42.68 -24.83
N ALA A 22 -9.87 -42.42 -24.10
CA ALA A 22 -9.77 -42.00 -22.71
C ALA A 22 -9.03 -43.15 -22.01
N VAL A 23 -7.83 -42.90 -21.59
CA VAL A 23 -7.08 -43.84 -20.74
C VAL A 23 -7.94 -44.03 -19.50
N GLU A 24 -8.45 -45.24 -19.28
CA GLU A 24 -9.26 -45.58 -18.12
C GLU A 24 -8.36 -45.46 -16.88
N VAL A 25 -8.51 -44.34 -16.16
CA VAL A 25 -7.67 -44.06 -15.01
C VAL A 25 -8.08 -44.94 -13.85
N PRO A 26 -7.20 -45.77 -13.26
CA PRO A 26 -7.55 -46.57 -12.09
C PRO A 26 -8.14 -45.73 -10.97
N ALA A 27 -9.18 -46.17 -10.33
CA ALA A 27 -9.93 -45.40 -9.33
C ALA A 27 -9.12 -45.11 -8.03
N ASP A 28 -8.09 -45.92 -7.72
CA ASP A 28 -7.13 -45.63 -6.68
C ASP A 28 -6.20 -44.48 -7.05
N VAL A 29 -5.85 -44.34 -8.33
CA VAL A 29 -5.11 -43.18 -8.87
C VAL A 29 -6.00 -41.92 -8.84
N LEU A 30 -7.28 -42.04 -9.24
CA LEU A 30 -8.24 -40.93 -9.12
C LEU A 30 -8.39 -40.48 -7.67
N PHE A 31 -8.50 -41.42 -6.71
CA PHE A 31 -8.57 -41.08 -5.31
C PHE A 31 -7.32 -40.30 -4.84
N ALA A 32 -6.14 -40.87 -5.06
CA ALA A 32 -4.90 -40.28 -4.57
C ALA A 32 -4.59 -38.90 -5.15
N ARG A 33 -4.91 -38.68 -6.43
CA ARG A 33 -4.57 -37.45 -7.16
C ARG A 33 -5.65 -36.38 -7.18
N LYS A 34 -6.91 -36.73 -7.07
CA LYS A 34 -8.03 -35.77 -7.20
C LYS A 34 -8.93 -35.75 -5.97
N ILE A 35 -9.36 -36.92 -5.45
CA ILE A 35 -10.35 -36.99 -4.36
C ILE A 35 -9.74 -36.65 -3.00
N GLN A 36 -8.64 -37.28 -2.63
CA GLN A 36 -8.00 -37.03 -1.32
C GLN A 36 -7.56 -35.56 -1.16
N PRO A 37 -6.91 -34.90 -2.15
CA PRO A 37 -6.61 -33.47 -2.08
C PRO A 37 -7.87 -32.61 -1.99
N LEU A 38 -8.93 -32.95 -2.73
CA LEU A 38 -10.19 -32.24 -2.70
C LEU A 38 -10.83 -32.29 -1.31
N PHE A 39 -10.89 -33.48 -0.70
CA PHE A 39 -11.41 -33.65 0.66
C PHE A 39 -10.59 -32.82 1.67
N LYS A 40 -9.27 -32.88 1.58
CA LYS A 40 -8.38 -32.10 2.47
C LYS A 40 -8.66 -30.59 2.40
N VAL A 41 -8.91 -30.06 1.23
CA VAL A 41 -9.09 -28.62 1.03
C VAL A 41 -10.52 -28.15 1.30
N LYS A 42 -11.54 -28.98 0.98
CA LYS A 42 -12.94 -28.55 0.95
C LYS A 42 -13.82 -29.16 2.04
N CYS A 43 -13.42 -30.30 2.63
CA CYS A 43 -14.30 -31.07 3.51
C CYS A 43 -13.74 -31.23 4.92
N LEU A 44 -12.43 -31.56 5.07
CA LEU A 44 -11.87 -31.97 6.36
C LEU A 44 -11.85 -30.86 7.41
N THR A 45 -11.82 -29.60 7.04
CA THR A 45 -11.90 -28.47 8.00
C THR A 45 -13.17 -28.56 8.88
N CYS A 46 -14.27 -29.11 8.34
CA CYS A 46 -15.49 -29.30 9.10
C CYS A 46 -15.71 -30.77 9.51
N HIS A 47 -15.17 -31.73 8.73
CA HIS A 47 -15.48 -33.15 8.86
C HIS A 47 -14.22 -33.99 9.14
N GLY A 48 -13.17 -33.41 9.78
CA GLY A 48 -11.98 -34.19 10.04
C GLY A 48 -10.82 -33.53 10.79
N ASP A 49 -10.60 -32.23 10.69
CA ASP A 49 -9.42 -31.58 11.30
C ASP A 49 -9.45 -31.65 12.84
N ASP A 50 -10.62 -31.55 13.46
CA ASP A 50 -10.80 -31.71 14.90
C ASP A 50 -11.73 -32.92 15.16
N PRO A 51 -11.20 -34.05 15.62
CA PRO A 51 -12.00 -35.26 15.88
C PRO A 51 -13.09 -35.10 16.93
N GLU A 52 -12.94 -34.12 17.84
CA GLU A 52 -13.90 -33.89 18.91
C GLU A 52 -15.01 -32.91 18.51
N LYS A 53 -14.89 -32.30 17.29
CA LYS A 53 -15.83 -31.27 16.80
C LYS A 53 -16.24 -31.51 15.34
N LEU A 54 -16.55 -32.73 15.00
CA LEU A 54 -17.03 -33.06 13.65
C LEU A 54 -18.42 -32.47 13.42
N LYS A 55 -18.56 -31.67 12.37
CA LYS A 55 -19.87 -31.13 12.00
C LYS A 55 -20.75 -32.24 11.41
N GLY A 56 -22.00 -32.34 11.93
CA GLY A 56 -22.96 -33.38 11.55
C GLY A 56 -22.45 -34.79 11.91
N ASP A 57 -21.57 -34.91 12.88
CA ASP A 57 -20.93 -36.15 13.32
C ASP A 57 -20.32 -37.01 12.19
N LEU A 58 -20.08 -36.41 11.02
CA LEU A 58 -19.53 -37.08 9.85
C LEU A 58 -17.99 -37.01 9.83
N ASP A 59 -17.34 -38.16 9.97
CA ASP A 59 -15.89 -38.29 9.84
C ASP A 59 -15.48 -38.65 8.41
N MET A 60 -14.91 -37.68 7.68
CA MET A 60 -14.46 -37.88 6.29
C MET A 60 -12.97 -38.24 6.18
N ARG A 61 -12.25 -38.47 7.29
CA ARG A 61 -10.81 -38.85 7.28
C ARG A 61 -10.58 -40.27 6.79
N THR A 62 -11.60 -41.14 6.88
CA THR A 62 -11.50 -42.55 6.53
C THR A 62 -12.71 -43.02 5.70
N ARG A 63 -12.49 -44.04 4.86
CA ARG A 63 -13.58 -44.67 4.19
C ARG A 63 -14.64 -45.27 5.14
N ALA A 64 -14.17 -45.82 6.29
CA ALA A 64 -15.06 -46.36 7.29
C ALA A 64 -15.97 -45.27 7.90
N GLY A 65 -15.45 -44.05 8.15
CA GLY A 65 -16.25 -42.93 8.61
C GLY A 65 -17.30 -42.49 7.63
N LEU A 66 -16.99 -42.40 6.34
CA LEU A 66 -17.98 -42.12 5.30
C LEU A 66 -19.06 -43.21 5.17
N LEU A 67 -18.70 -44.51 5.32
CA LEU A 67 -19.65 -45.62 5.32
C LEU A 67 -20.53 -45.66 6.56
N LYS A 68 -20.01 -45.22 7.72
CA LYS A 68 -20.79 -45.09 8.96
C LYS A 68 -21.86 -44.00 8.85
N GLY A 69 -21.51 -42.88 8.19
CA GLY A 69 -22.36 -41.66 8.13
C GLY A 69 -22.21 -40.79 9.37
N GLY A 70 -23.08 -39.81 9.49
CA GLY A 70 -23.13 -38.84 10.58
C GLY A 70 -24.50 -38.80 11.29
N GLU A 71 -24.93 -37.63 11.74
CA GLU A 71 -26.24 -37.38 12.41
C GLU A 71 -27.47 -37.91 11.67
N SER A 72 -27.41 -38.09 10.35
CA SER A 72 -28.52 -38.64 9.56
C SER A 72 -28.67 -40.13 9.73
N GLU A 73 -27.77 -40.82 10.41
CA GLU A 73 -27.67 -42.29 10.52
C GLU A 73 -27.59 -43.03 9.18
N GLU A 74 -27.54 -42.29 8.05
CA GLU A 74 -27.35 -42.83 6.72
C GLU A 74 -25.90 -42.83 6.30
N SER A 75 -25.47 -43.88 5.55
CA SER A 75 -24.12 -43.90 5.00
C SER A 75 -23.92 -42.73 4.04
N ALA A 76 -22.93 -41.85 4.29
CA ALA A 76 -22.62 -40.76 3.41
C ALA A 76 -22.09 -41.24 2.03
N LEU A 77 -21.66 -42.51 1.93
CA LEU A 77 -21.06 -43.11 0.74
C LEU A 77 -21.69 -44.46 0.46
N VAL A 78 -22.27 -44.61 -0.70
CA VAL A 78 -22.79 -45.90 -1.23
C VAL A 78 -21.89 -46.37 -2.38
N PRO A 79 -20.91 -47.23 -2.14
CA PRO A 79 -19.96 -47.65 -3.17
C PRO A 79 -20.66 -48.22 -4.40
N GLY A 80 -20.24 -47.79 -5.60
CA GLY A 80 -20.81 -48.18 -6.85
C GLY A 80 -22.08 -47.41 -7.25
N LYS A 81 -22.65 -46.58 -6.37
CA LYS A 81 -23.94 -45.89 -6.59
C LYS A 81 -23.85 -44.41 -6.29
N ALA A 82 -23.17 -43.66 -7.15
CA ALA A 82 -22.96 -42.21 -6.94
C ALA A 82 -24.28 -41.44 -6.77
N MET A 83 -25.31 -41.74 -7.62
CA MET A 83 -26.58 -41.02 -7.63
C MET A 83 -27.44 -41.17 -6.36
N THR A 84 -27.11 -42.13 -5.51
CA THR A 84 -27.80 -42.39 -4.22
C THR A 84 -26.84 -42.18 -3.02
N SER A 85 -25.64 -41.68 -3.25
CA SER A 85 -24.69 -41.37 -2.18
C SER A 85 -24.95 -39.98 -1.64
N PRO A 86 -25.29 -39.79 -0.36
CA PRO A 86 -25.51 -38.47 0.25
C PRO A 86 -24.35 -37.47 0.01
N LEU A 87 -23.12 -37.93 0.05
CA LEU A 87 -21.94 -37.12 -0.30
C LEU A 87 -22.05 -36.48 -1.69
N TYR A 88 -22.48 -37.31 -2.69
CA TYR A 88 -22.63 -36.81 -4.07
C TYR A 88 -23.83 -35.85 -4.19
N LEU A 89 -24.95 -36.18 -3.56
CA LEU A 89 -26.16 -35.34 -3.58
C LEU A 89 -25.88 -33.98 -2.92
N ALA A 90 -25.18 -33.93 -1.80
CA ALA A 90 -24.83 -32.68 -1.09
C ALA A 90 -23.91 -31.77 -1.94
N VAL A 91 -22.90 -32.33 -2.64
CA VAL A 91 -21.98 -31.52 -3.45
C VAL A 91 -22.57 -31.05 -4.77
N THR A 92 -23.60 -31.75 -5.31
CA THR A 92 -24.31 -31.29 -6.52
C THR A 92 -25.29 -30.16 -6.26
N ARG A 93 -25.66 -29.95 -4.98
CA ARG A 93 -26.67 -28.93 -4.55
C ARG A 93 -28.05 -29.09 -5.25
N ALA A 94 -28.31 -30.22 -5.87
CA ALA A 94 -29.56 -30.50 -6.58
C ALA A 94 -30.67 -31.04 -5.66
N HIS A 95 -30.36 -31.40 -4.44
CA HIS A 95 -31.19 -32.06 -3.44
C HIS A 95 -31.16 -31.37 -2.09
N GLU A 96 -31.25 -30.04 -2.09
CA GLU A 96 -31.14 -29.24 -0.84
C GLU A 96 -32.28 -29.46 0.15
N ALA A 97 -33.42 -30.03 -0.33
CA ALA A 97 -34.53 -30.43 0.53
C ALA A 97 -34.18 -31.63 1.44
N ASP A 98 -33.32 -32.54 0.95
CA ASP A 98 -32.94 -33.76 1.67
C ASP A 98 -31.54 -33.66 2.27
N TRP A 99 -30.63 -32.94 1.59
CA TRP A 99 -29.23 -32.85 1.96
C TRP A 99 -28.73 -31.42 1.86
N SER A 100 -28.19 -30.88 2.99
CA SER A 100 -27.60 -29.54 2.99
C SER A 100 -26.47 -29.40 1.97
N ALA A 101 -26.45 -28.27 1.25
CA ALA A 101 -25.44 -27.96 0.25
C ALA A 101 -24.03 -27.97 0.84
N MET A 102 -23.11 -28.72 0.21
CA MET A 102 -21.70 -28.82 0.66
C MET A 102 -20.71 -28.47 -0.46
N PRO A 103 -19.66 -27.68 -0.17
CA PRO A 103 -19.49 -26.82 1.00
C PRO A 103 -20.62 -25.77 1.13
N PRO A 104 -20.94 -25.30 2.36
CA PRO A 104 -22.15 -24.48 2.59
C PRO A 104 -22.08 -23.08 1.97
N LYS A 105 -20.88 -22.52 1.76
CA LYS A 105 -20.70 -21.19 1.15
C LYS A 105 -20.76 -21.29 -0.38
N GLU A 106 -21.53 -20.39 -1.01
CA GLU A 106 -21.66 -20.35 -2.47
C GLU A 106 -20.31 -20.13 -3.19
N ASN A 107 -19.46 -19.26 -2.65
CA ASN A 107 -18.13 -19.01 -3.21
C ASN A 107 -17.16 -20.19 -3.07
N ASP A 108 -17.53 -21.23 -2.35
CA ASP A 108 -16.68 -22.40 -2.06
C ASP A 108 -17.20 -23.68 -2.73
N LYS A 109 -18.25 -23.58 -3.54
CA LYS A 109 -18.84 -24.69 -4.27
C LYS A 109 -17.83 -25.39 -5.16
N LEU A 110 -18.04 -26.67 -5.35
CA LEU A 110 -17.22 -27.50 -6.25
C LEU A 110 -17.49 -27.16 -7.72
N SER A 111 -16.46 -27.26 -8.54
CA SER A 111 -16.63 -27.18 -10.00
C SER A 111 -17.32 -28.41 -10.55
N ALA A 112 -17.92 -28.28 -11.74
CA ALA A 112 -18.51 -29.43 -12.42
C ALA A 112 -17.52 -30.61 -12.64
N GLU A 113 -16.25 -30.30 -12.88
CA GLU A 113 -15.17 -31.26 -13.01
C GLU A 113 -14.88 -31.96 -11.67
N GLN A 114 -14.79 -31.21 -10.55
CA GLN A 114 -14.60 -31.80 -9.23
C GLN A 114 -15.75 -32.70 -8.79
N ILE A 115 -16.98 -32.30 -9.12
CA ILE A 115 -18.17 -33.13 -8.91
C ILE A 115 -18.10 -34.39 -9.77
N GLY A 116 -17.60 -34.26 -11.00
CA GLY A 116 -17.35 -35.39 -11.91
C GLY A 116 -16.39 -36.42 -11.32
N TYR A 117 -15.26 -35.95 -10.76
CA TYR A 117 -14.30 -36.85 -10.09
C TYR A 117 -14.91 -37.61 -8.91
N ILE A 118 -15.72 -36.94 -8.07
CA ILE A 118 -16.43 -37.60 -6.97
C ILE A 118 -17.39 -38.67 -7.52
N LYS A 119 -18.14 -38.36 -8.57
CA LYS A 119 -19.06 -39.32 -9.24
C LYS A 119 -18.32 -40.54 -9.74
N GLU A 120 -17.24 -40.36 -10.49
CA GLU A 120 -16.41 -41.47 -11.04
C GLU A 120 -15.84 -42.35 -9.95
N TRP A 121 -15.25 -41.72 -8.91
CA TRP A 121 -14.67 -42.44 -7.79
C TRP A 121 -15.69 -43.30 -7.06
N ILE A 122 -16.89 -42.73 -6.76
CA ILE A 122 -17.97 -43.49 -6.11
C ILE A 122 -18.45 -44.64 -7.00
N THR A 123 -18.64 -44.35 -8.30
CA THR A 123 -19.12 -45.35 -9.27
C THR A 123 -18.15 -46.53 -9.40
N ALA A 124 -16.86 -46.27 -9.31
CA ALA A 124 -15.79 -47.28 -9.29
C ALA A 124 -15.64 -48.01 -7.93
N GLY A 125 -16.60 -47.87 -7.01
CA GLY A 125 -16.59 -48.56 -5.71
C GLY A 125 -15.90 -47.83 -4.58
N ALA A 126 -15.52 -46.57 -4.79
CA ALA A 126 -14.87 -45.70 -3.82
C ALA A 126 -13.62 -46.34 -3.17
N PRO A 127 -12.63 -46.77 -3.96
CA PRO A 127 -11.40 -47.33 -3.40
C PRO A 127 -10.66 -46.30 -2.54
N TRP A 128 -10.05 -46.77 -1.44
CA TRP A 128 -9.31 -45.95 -0.49
C TRP A 128 -7.95 -46.60 -0.23
N PRO A 129 -6.94 -46.30 -1.06
CA PRO A 129 -5.62 -46.88 -0.93
C PRO A 129 -4.94 -46.42 0.39
N ASP A 130 -4.07 -47.28 0.91
CA ASP A 130 -3.26 -46.97 2.07
C ASP A 130 -2.19 -45.88 1.75
N ALA A 131 -1.58 -45.32 2.78
CA ALA A 131 -0.60 -44.26 2.62
C ALA A 131 0.63 -44.66 1.77
N LYS A 132 1.04 -45.95 1.81
CA LYS A 132 2.15 -46.41 0.98
C LYS A 132 1.79 -46.46 -0.49
N ARG A 133 0.58 -46.95 -0.80
CA ARG A 133 0.06 -46.97 -2.17
C ARG A 133 -0.17 -45.54 -2.71
N VAL A 134 -0.71 -44.63 -1.91
CA VAL A 134 -0.85 -43.22 -2.29
C VAL A 134 0.51 -42.61 -2.65
N VAL A 135 1.53 -42.82 -1.83
CA VAL A 135 2.90 -42.34 -2.13
C VAL A 135 3.45 -42.96 -3.40
N ALA A 136 3.18 -44.24 -3.67
CA ALA A 136 3.61 -44.90 -4.90
C ALA A 136 2.90 -44.28 -6.14
N ILE A 137 1.58 -44.09 -6.07
CA ILE A 137 0.79 -43.47 -7.16
C ILE A 137 1.30 -42.03 -7.44
N LEU A 138 1.59 -41.27 -6.43
CA LEU A 138 2.09 -39.91 -6.62
C LEU A 138 3.48 -39.80 -7.25
N LYS A 139 4.23 -40.91 -7.26
CA LYS A 139 5.51 -41.03 -7.98
C LYS A 139 5.38 -41.48 -9.43
N GLU A 140 4.24 -42.04 -9.84
CA GLU A 140 3.95 -42.44 -11.20
C GLU A 140 3.59 -41.21 -12.06
N ALA A 141 3.70 -41.28 -13.38
CA ALA A 141 3.30 -40.21 -14.31
C ALA A 141 1.79 -39.89 -14.17
N ASP A 142 1.43 -38.61 -14.31
CA ASP A 142 0.03 -38.19 -14.21
C ASP A 142 -0.75 -38.62 -15.47
N PRO A 143 -1.79 -39.50 -15.35
CA PRO A 143 -2.52 -39.98 -16.47
C PRO A 143 -3.39 -38.92 -17.18
N TRP A 144 -3.66 -37.78 -16.56
CA TRP A 144 -4.38 -36.65 -17.20
C TRP A 144 -3.48 -35.74 -18.04
N GLY A 145 -2.17 -36.03 -18.10
CA GLY A 145 -1.24 -35.22 -18.89
C GLY A 145 -1.07 -33.79 -18.36
N GLU A 146 -1.60 -33.46 -17.17
CA GLU A 146 -1.21 -32.29 -16.46
C GLU A 146 0.29 -32.42 -16.21
N THR A 147 1.04 -31.39 -16.58
CA THR A 147 2.49 -31.37 -16.31
C THR A 147 2.71 -31.74 -14.86
N ASP A 148 3.49 -32.78 -14.63
CA ASP A 148 3.71 -33.40 -13.32
C ASP A 148 4.37 -32.46 -12.31
N GLY A 149 4.20 -31.13 -12.47
CA GLY A 149 4.77 -30.07 -11.62
C GLY A 149 6.27 -30.32 -11.33
N VAL A 150 6.89 -29.35 -10.72
CA VAL A 150 8.31 -29.48 -10.31
C VAL A 150 8.40 -29.56 -8.78
N MET A 151 9.24 -30.44 -8.28
CA MET A 151 9.62 -30.44 -6.87
C MET A 151 10.63 -29.34 -6.61
N VAL A 152 10.36 -28.48 -5.64
CA VAL A 152 11.32 -27.48 -5.17
C VAL A 152 11.98 -28.00 -3.90
N LYS A 153 13.30 -28.18 -3.95
CA LYS A 153 14.07 -28.54 -2.77
C LYS A 153 14.14 -27.36 -1.81
N THR A 154 13.90 -27.63 -0.52
CA THR A 154 13.90 -26.64 0.55
C THR A 154 14.53 -27.22 1.82
N SER A 155 14.48 -26.49 2.93
CA SER A 155 14.86 -27.01 4.26
C SER A 155 13.94 -28.13 4.79
N GLY A 156 12.86 -28.42 4.06
CA GLY A 156 11.82 -29.40 4.42
C GLY A 156 10.68 -28.77 5.21
N GLY A 157 9.47 -29.24 4.94
CA GLY A 157 8.27 -28.83 5.66
C GLY A 157 8.04 -29.64 6.95
N LEU A 158 6.97 -29.29 7.65
CA LEU A 158 6.54 -29.97 8.89
C LEU A 158 6.06 -31.40 8.64
N ASP A 159 5.63 -31.70 7.41
CA ASP A 159 5.25 -33.06 7.01
C ASP A 159 5.84 -33.48 5.66
N ALA A 160 5.90 -34.80 5.43
CA ALA A 160 6.45 -35.38 4.22
C ALA A 160 5.59 -35.07 2.97
N GLY A 161 4.29 -34.91 3.14
CA GLY A 161 3.36 -34.56 2.05
C GLY A 161 3.66 -33.19 1.48
N TRP A 162 3.90 -32.21 2.35
CA TRP A 162 4.30 -30.87 1.92
C TRP A 162 5.71 -30.87 1.30
N THR A 163 6.67 -31.54 1.95
CA THR A 163 8.06 -31.60 1.50
C THR A 163 8.21 -32.19 0.10
N ASN A 164 7.40 -33.19 -0.25
CA ASN A 164 7.41 -33.85 -1.56
C ASN A 164 6.37 -33.29 -2.53
N ARG A 165 5.80 -32.14 -2.23
CA ARG A 165 4.78 -31.51 -3.06
C ARG A 165 5.37 -31.03 -4.39
N LYS A 166 4.61 -31.18 -5.45
CA LYS A 166 4.90 -30.62 -6.77
C LYS A 166 4.18 -29.30 -6.95
N TYR A 167 4.85 -28.36 -7.58
CA TYR A 167 4.36 -27.01 -7.85
C TYR A 167 4.22 -26.81 -9.35
N ASP A 168 3.21 -26.07 -9.78
CA ASP A 168 3.06 -25.60 -11.16
C ASP A 168 4.27 -24.72 -11.53
N PRO A 169 5.10 -25.11 -12.51
CA PRO A 169 6.27 -24.33 -12.91
C PRO A 169 5.95 -22.89 -13.29
N GLN A 170 4.77 -22.67 -13.85
CA GLN A 170 4.34 -21.34 -14.25
C GLN A 170 4.03 -20.42 -13.06
N LYS A 171 3.69 -20.97 -11.89
CA LYS A 171 3.50 -20.22 -10.64
C LYS A 171 4.81 -19.92 -9.93
N LEU A 172 5.90 -20.55 -10.36
CA LEU A 172 7.25 -20.32 -9.83
C LEU A 172 8.06 -19.31 -10.68
N TRP A 173 7.40 -18.55 -11.54
CA TRP A 173 8.06 -17.62 -12.47
C TRP A 173 9.02 -16.66 -11.78
N ALA A 174 8.62 -16.13 -10.63
CA ALA A 174 9.40 -15.14 -9.88
C ALA A 174 10.66 -15.74 -9.24
N TYR A 175 10.66 -17.04 -8.97
CA TYR A 175 11.78 -17.74 -8.33
C TYR A 175 12.83 -18.24 -9.33
N GLN A 176 12.60 -18.03 -10.64
CA GLN A 176 13.59 -18.33 -11.67
C GLN A 176 14.63 -17.22 -11.75
N PRO A 177 15.89 -17.54 -12.07
CA PRO A 177 16.93 -16.53 -12.27
C PRO A 177 16.47 -15.42 -13.22
N VAL A 178 16.90 -14.17 -12.94
CA VAL A 178 16.65 -13.05 -13.84
C VAL A 178 17.38 -13.29 -15.15
N SER A 179 16.66 -13.30 -16.25
CA SER A 179 17.23 -13.38 -17.60
C SER A 179 17.31 -12.01 -18.24
N LYS A 180 18.16 -11.86 -19.26
CA LYS A 180 18.16 -10.65 -20.10
C LYS A 180 17.77 -11.04 -21.52
N PRO A 181 16.46 -11.07 -21.84
CA PRO A 181 16.02 -11.47 -23.18
C PRO A 181 16.48 -10.47 -24.23
N ALA A 182 16.68 -10.97 -25.45
CA ALA A 182 17.00 -10.11 -26.59
C ALA A 182 15.82 -9.17 -26.87
N VAL A 183 16.14 -7.92 -27.22
CA VAL A 183 15.11 -6.94 -27.59
C VAL A 183 14.46 -7.39 -28.91
N PRO A 184 13.12 -7.55 -28.95
CA PRO A 184 12.45 -8.20 -30.07
C PRO A 184 12.46 -7.38 -31.38
N ALA A 185 12.69 -6.08 -31.33
CA ALA A 185 12.74 -5.21 -32.52
C ALA A 185 13.75 -4.06 -32.34
N LYS A 186 14.13 -3.42 -33.42
CA LYS A 186 14.93 -2.17 -33.39
C LYS A 186 14.13 -1.05 -32.76
N GLY A 187 14.79 -0.12 -32.09
CA GLY A 187 14.18 1.06 -31.47
C GLY A 187 14.34 1.04 -29.96
N HIS A 188 13.44 1.72 -29.28
CA HIS A 188 13.47 1.79 -27.82
C HIS A 188 13.07 0.45 -27.19
N PRO A 189 13.89 -0.14 -26.31
CA PRO A 189 13.63 -1.49 -25.80
C PRO A 189 12.28 -1.67 -25.13
N VAL A 190 11.83 -0.69 -24.32
CA VAL A 190 10.51 -0.75 -23.67
C VAL A 190 9.39 -0.88 -24.69
N ASP A 191 9.44 -0.08 -25.76
CA ASP A 191 8.42 -0.09 -26.81
C ASP A 191 8.42 -1.42 -27.56
N ALA A 192 9.61 -1.93 -27.89
CA ALA A 192 9.75 -3.19 -28.59
C ALA A 192 9.11 -4.37 -27.81
N PHE A 193 9.34 -4.45 -26.48
CA PHE A 193 8.73 -5.49 -25.66
C PHE A 193 7.21 -5.31 -25.49
N VAL A 194 6.75 -4.07 -25.32
CA VAL A 194 5.31 -3.78 -25.18
C VAL A 194 4.57 -4.12 -26.49
N GLU A 195 5.10 -3.68 -27.63
CA GLU A 195 4.46 -3.87 -28.93
C GLU A 195 4.47 -5.34 -29.39
N ALA A 196 5.49 -6.10 -29.00
CA ALA A 196 5.55 -7.55 -29.27
C ALA A 196 4.42 -8.34 -28.60
N ARG A 197 3.77 -7.79 -27.57
CA ARG A 197 2.68 -8.42 -26.81
C ARG A 197 1.32 -7.79 -27.03
N LEU A 198 1.18 -6.89 -28.01
CA LEU A 198 -0.12 -6.31 -28.32
C LEU A 198 -1.11 -7.39 -28.78
N PRO A 199 -2.37 -7.36 -28.26
CA PRO A 199 -3.43 -8.21 -28.78
C PRO A 199 -3.61 -8.03 -30.29
N LYS A 200 -3.82 -9.12 -31.01
CA LYS A 200 -4.04 -9.06 -32.48
C LYS A 200 -5.22 -8.15 -32.81
N GLY A 201 -4.98 -7.16 -33.64
CA GLY A 201 -5.97 -6.17 -34.06
C GLY A 201 -6.00 -4.91 -33.18
N LEU A 202 -5.14 -4.83 -32.16
CA LEU A 202 -4.94 -3.60 -31.37
C LEU A 202 -3.69 -2.89 -31.89
N ALA A 203 -3.79 -1.56 -32.11
CA ALA A 203 -2.67 -0.71 -32.47
C ALA A 203 -2.34 0.24 -31.31
N VAL A 204 -1.11 0.75 -31.26
CA VAL A 204 -0.75 1.80 -30.30
C VAL A 204 -1.30 3.13 -30.76
N VAL A 205 -1.66 4.00 -29.81
CA VAL A 205 -2.05 5.38 -30.12
C VAL A 205 -0.83 6.29 -30.28
N PRO A 206 -0.97 7.44 -30.99
CA PRO A 206 0.09 8.39 -31.13
C PRO A 206 0.48 9.04 -29.80
N GLN A 207 1.57 9.79 -29.85
CA GLN A 207 2.08 10.60 -28.74
C GLN A 207 1.04 11.65 -28.31
N ALA A 208 0.96 11.92 -27.01
CA ALA A 208 0.15 12.98 -26.44
C ALA A 208 0.73 14.36 -26.72
N GLU A 209 -0.08 15.39 -26.57
CA GLU A 209 0.34 16.79 -26.75
C GLU A 209 1.39 17.22 -25.71
N ALA A 210 2.26 18.15 -26.09
CA ALA A 210 3.33 18.67 -25.26
C ALA A 210 2.84 19.16 -23.88
N VAL A 211 1.72 19.86 -23.81
CA VAL A 211 1.14 20.35 -22.54
C VAL A 211 0.72 19.19 -21.63
N THR A 212 0.13 18.15 -22.21
CA THR A 212 -0.25 16.94 -21.48
C THR A 212 1.01 16.21 -20.93
N LEU A 213 2.04 16.10 -21.76
CA LEU A 213 3.27 15.40 -21.41
C LEU A 213 4.06 16.10 -20.30
N ILE A 214 4.23 17.44 -20.38
CA ILE A 214 4.93 18.15 -19.29
C ILE A 214 4.14 18.06 -17.97
N ARG A 215 2.82 18.19 -18.02
CA ARG A 215 1.99 18.02 -16.82
C ARG A 215 2.13 16.61 -16.23
N ARG A 216 2.01 15.57 -17.07
CA ARG A 216 2.14 14.16 -16.68
C ARG A 216 3.48 13.87 -15.99
N VAL A 217 4.59 14.20 -16.66
CA VAL A 217 5.92 13.84 -16.16
C VAL A 217 6.33 14.69 -14.96
N THR A 218 5.89 15.95 -14.86
CA THR A 218 6.20 16.80 -13.71
C THR A 218 5.51 16.29 -12.46
N TYR A 219 4.23 15.94 -12.51
CA TYR A 219 3.55 15.30 -11.37
C TYR A 219 4.17 13.94 -11.03
N ASN A 220 4.46 13.10 -12.02
CA ASN A 220 5.03 11.78 -11.76
C ASN A 220 6.40 11.83 -11.08
N LEU A 221 7.24 12.79 -11.43
CA LEU A 221 8.59 12.89 -10.88
C LEU A 221 8.70 13.80 -9.66
N THR A 222 7.81 14.77 -9.50
CA THR A 222 7.93 15.77 -8.42
C THR A 222 6.71 15.88 -7.50
N GLY A 223 5.56 15.32 -7.90
CA GLY A 223 4.29 15.45 -7.18
C GLY A 223 3.70 16.87 -7.20
N LEU A 224 4.20 17.74 -8.07
CA LEU A 224 3.80 19.15 -8.19
C LEU A 224 3.42 19.49 -9.62
N PRO A 225 2.54 20.50 -9.84
CA PRO A 225 2.27 21.01 -11.17
C PRO A 225 3.48 21.74 -11.76
N PRO A 226 3.68 21.69 -13.09
CA PRO A 226 4.63 22.57 -13.73
C PRO A 226 4.16 24.03 -13.61
N THR A 227 5.09 24.97 -13.53
CA THR A 227 4.77 26.38 -13.58
C THR A 227 4.40 26.81 -15.00
N PRO A 228 3.61 27.90 -15.17
CA PRO A 228 3.32 28.43 -16.49
C PRO A 228 4.56 28.80 -17.32
N LYS A 229 5.64 29.24 -16.67
CA LYS A 229 6.92 29.53 -17.33
C LYS A 229 7.56 28.25 -17.87
N GLU A 230 7.66 27.20 -17.05
CA GLU A 230 8.21 25.91 -17.48
C GLU A 230 7.40 25.30 -18.62
N THR A 231 6.07 25.41 -18.57
CA THR A 231 5.20 24.93 -19.65
C THR A 231 5.45 25.70 -20.95
N PHE A 232 5.52 27.03 -20.88
CA PHE A 232 5.78 27.85 -22.05
C PHE A 232 7.15 27.54 -22.68
N GLU A 233 8.19 27.50 -21.87
CA GLU A 233 9.56 27.19 -22.32
C GLU A 233 9.66 25.80 -22.94
N PHE A 234 9.04 24.80 -22.32
CA PHE A 234 9.01 23.43 -22.84
C PHE A 234 8.26 23.34 -24.17
N VAL A 235 7.05 23.90 -24.28
CA VAL A 235 6.26 23.91 -25.52
C VAL A 235 7.02 24.63 -26.67
N ALA A 236 7.74 25.70 -26.35
CA ALA A 236 8.57 26.38 -27.32
C ALA A 236 9.76 25.56 -27.80
N ALA A 237 10.43 24.85 -26.88
CA ALA A 237 11.50 23.91 -27.20
C ALA A 237 10.99 22.69 -27.98
N TRP A 238 9.87 22.13 -27.56
CA TRP A 238 9.19 21.01 -28.22
C TRP A 238 8.88 21.26 -29.71
N LYS A 239 8.42 22.45 -30.04
CA LYS A 239 8.15 22.85 -31.43
C LYS A 239 9.40 22.89 -32.32
N LYS A 240 10.57 23.05 -31.73
CA LYS A 240 11.86 23.07 -32.48
C LYS A 240 12.43 21.65 -32.63
N ASP A 241 12.46 20.89 -31.55
CA ASP A 241 12.97 19.51 -31.48
C ASP A 241 12.30 18.80 -30.29
N SER A 242 11.30 17.97 -30.57
CA SER A 242 10.50 17.32 -29.55
C SER A 242 11.28 16.29 -28.77
N GLU A 243 12.19 15.56 -29.39
CA GLU A 243 12.98 14.50 -28.74
C GLU A 243 13.99 15.10 -27.73
N SER A 244 14.80 16.05 -28.19
CA SER A 244 15.76 16.74 -27.32
C SER A 244 15.07 17.50 -26.19
N ALA A 245 13.94 18.16 -26.46
CA ALA A 245 13.16 18.87 -25.42
C ALA A 245 12.62 17.91 -24.36
N TRP A 246 12.15 16.73 -24.77
CA TRP A 246 11.63 15.71 -23.88
C TRP A 246 12.72 15.15 -22.96
N VAL A 247 13.85 14.78 -23.52
CA VAL A 247 15.01 14.27 -22.75
C VAL A 247 15.50 15.31 -21.76
N ALA A 248 15.67 16.56 -22.20
CA ALA A 248 16.11 17.66 -21.33
C ALA A 248 15.12 17.93 -20.18
N LEU A 249 13.82 17.83 -20.42
CA LEU A 249 12.80 17.95 -19.39
C LEU A 249 12.93 16.83 -18.34
N ILE A 250 13.03 15.59 -18.77
CA ILE A 250 13.21 14.44 -17.86
C ILE A 250 14.46 14.63 -17.01
N ASP A 251 15.60 14.94 -17.62
CA ASP A 251 16.87 15.07 -16.92
C ASP A 251 16.83 16.22 -15.90
N ARG A 252 16.17 17.35 -16.24
CA ARG A 252 15.93 18.46 -15.31
C ARG A 252 15.05 18.04 -14.12
N LEU A 253 13.98 17.29 -14.34
CA LEU A 253 13.08 16.83 -13.29
C LEU A 253 13.74 15.79 -12.38
N LEU A 254 14.54 14.89 -12.92
CA LEU A 254 15.33 13.92 -12.15
C LEU A 254 16.43 14.59 -11.30
N ALA A 255 16.91 15.76 -11.73
CA ALA A 255 17.84 16.58 -10.94
C ALA A 255 17.14 17.46 -9.90
N SER A 256 15.82 17.60 -9.97
CA SER A 256 15.04 18.41 -9.01
C SER A 256 15.10 17.82 -7.61
N PRO A 257 15.24 18.65 -6.54
CA PRO A 257 15.15 18.17 -5.17
C PRO A 257 13.76 17.59 -4.82
N HIS A 258 12.73 17.96 -5.59
CA HIS A 258 11.36 17.44 -5.44
C HIS A 258 11.19 16.01 -5.96
N TYR A 259 12.14 15.49 -6.76
CA TYR A 259 12.17 14.10 -7.17
C TYR A 259 12.27 13.16 -5.96
N GLY A 260 13.23 13.40 -5.07
CA GLY A 260 13.39 12.59 -3.87
C GLY A 260 12.17 12.65 -2.95
N GLU A 261 11.47 13.79 -2.88
CA GLU A 261 10.24 13.91 -2.09
C GLU A 261 9.10 13.03 -2.66
N GLN A 262 8.92 13.03 -3.98
CA GLN A 262 7.89 12.21 -4.62
C GLN A 262 8.20 10.71 -4.50
N MET A 263 9.45 10.31 -4.76
CA MET A 263 9.85 8.92 -4.62
C MET A 263 9.80 8.44 -3.16
N ALA A 264 10.17 9.31 -2.23
CA ALA A 264 10.04 9.02 -0.80
C ALA A 264 8.57 8.83 -0.38
N GLN A 265 7.62 9.59 -0.95
CA GLN A 265 6.19 9.39 -0.67
C GLN A 265 5.76 7.96 -1.02
N HIS A 266 6.15 7.45 -2.17
CA HIS A 266 5.87 6.07 -2.57
C HIS A 266 6.56 5.05 -1.66
N TRP A 267 7.82 5.28 -1.32
CA TRP A 267 8.57 4.38 -0.44
C TRP A 267 8.01 4.32 0.97
N LEU A 268 7.63 5.47 1.54
CA LEU A 268 7.08 5.56 2.89
C LEU A 268 5.73 4.85 3.05
N ASP A 269 4.96 4.71 1.97
CA ASP A 269 3.74 3.89 1.95
C ASP A 269 4.06 2.39 2.00
N VAL A 270 5.10 1.96 1.29
CA VAL A 270 5.54 0.56 1.30
C VAL A 270 6.06 0.16 2.67
N VAL A 271 6.83 1.02 3.33
CA VAL A 271 7.45 0.74 4.63
C VAL A 271 6.58 1.11 5.84
N ARG A 272 5.38 1.64 5.62
CA ARG A 272 4.39 1.97 6.67
C ARG A 272 4.88 3.04 7.65
N TYR A 273 5.55 4.06 7.12
CA TYR A 273 6.07 5.16 7.93
C TYR A 273 4.98 5.86 8.73
N ALA A 274 5.24 6.08 10.03
CA ALA A 274 4.44 6.95 10.89
C ALA A 274 5.31 7.56 12.00
N ASP A 275 4.89 8.74 12.47
CA ASP A 275 5.52 9.47 13.57
C ASP A 275 4.98 9.03 14.95
N SER A 276 4.13 7.98 14.97
CA SER A 276 3.58 7.40 16.19
C SER A 276 3.61 5.88 16.17
N ALA A 277 3.47 5.25 17.34
CA ALA A 277 3.67 3.82 17.55
C ALA A 277 2.46 2.96 17.17
N GLY A 278 1.25 3.52 17.22
CA GLY A 278 0.00 2.77 17.11
C GLY A 278 -0.40 2.08 18.42
N PHE A 279 -1.32 1.14 18.30
CA PHE A 279 -1.96 0.48 19.44
C PHE A 279 -2.64 1.46 20.40
N SER A 280 -2.97 0.98 21.59
CA SER A 280 -3.77 1.72 22.56
C SER A 280 -3.15 3.01 23.07
N ASN A 281 -1.82 3.13 23.07
CA ASN A 281 -1.14 4.32 23.58
C ASN A 281 -0.66 5.29 22.50
N ASP A 282 -0.50 4.83 21.29
CA ASP A 282 -0.05 5.58 20.13
C ASP A 282 1.01 6.66 20.44
N TYR A 283 2.05 6.25 21.18
CA TYR A 283 3.12 7.16 21.59
C TYR A 283 3.85 7.78 20.41
N PRO A 284 4.21 9.07 20.47
CA PRO A 284 5.03 9.69 19.45
C PRO A 284 6.38 8.98 19.24
N ARG A 285 6.82 8.93 18.00
CA ARG A 285 8.17 8.49 17.58
C ARG A 285 9.00 9.73 17.22
N PRO A 286 9.60 10.41 18.21
CA PRO A 286 10.13 11.77 18.02
C PRO A 286 11.28 11.86 17.02
N HIS A 287 11.94 10.74 16.72
CA HIS A 287 13.11 10.68 15.83
C HIS A 287 12.83 10.01 14.49
N ALA A 288 11.61 9.50 14.23
CA ALA A 288 11.25 8.80 13.01
C ALA A 288 11.40 9.69 11.76
N TRP A 289 11.17 10.99 11.87
CA TRP A 289 11.30 11.95 10.78
C TRP A 289 12.68 11.95 10.10
N ARG A 290 13.76 11.60 10.82
CA ARG A 290 15.08 11.50 10.23
C ARG A 290 15.16 10.37 9.20
N TYR A 291 14.44 9.25 9.42
CA TYR A 291 14.33 8.20 8.42
C TYR A 291 13.62 8.69 7.15
N ARG A 292 12.52 9.43 7.27
CA ARG A 292 11.86 10.06 6.11
C ARG A 292 12.85 10.94 5.34
N ASP A 293 13.59 11.77 6.03
CA ASP A 293 14.56 12.69 5.42
C ASP A 293 15.74 11.94 4.79
N TYR A 294 16.21 10.84 5.41
CA TYR A 294 17.18 9.94 4.81
C TYR A 294 16.67 9.37 3.47
N VAL A 295 15.44 8.89 3.43
CA VAL A 295 14.85 8.35 2.20
C VAL A 295 14.82 9.41 1.10
N VAL A 296 14.39 10.64 1.40
CA VAL A 296 14.40 11.76 0.43
C VAL A 296 15.81 12.02 -0.11
N ARG A 297 16.80 12.08 0.77
CA ARG A 297 18.22 12.32 0.37
C ARG A 297 18.77 11.17 -0.47
N ALA A 298 18.48 9.92 -0.09
CA ALA A 298 18.94 8.74 -0.80
C ALA A 298 18.42 8.72 -2.25
N PHE A 299 17.15 9.01 -2.48
CA PHE A 299 16.60 9.12 -3.83
C PHE A 299 17.20 10.31 -4.60
N ASN A 300 17.33 11.48 -3.98
CA ASN A 300 17.93 12.65 -4.63
C ASN A 300 19.38 12.42 -5.06
N ALA A 301 20.14 11.71 -4.23
CA ALA A 301 21.53 11.34 -4.53
C ALA A 301 21.65 10.18 -5.51
N ASP A 302 20.54 9.59 -5.97
CA ASP A 302 20.56 8.36 -6.77
C ASP A 302 21.38 7.24 -6.12
N LYS A 303 21.23 7.09 -4.78
CA LYS A 303 21.94 6.03 -4.04
C LYS A 303 21.66 4.68 -4.69
N PRO A 304 22.66 3.85 -5.01
CA PRO A 304 22.44 2.52 -5.55
C PRO A 304 21.42 1.75 -4.72
N TYR A 305 20.40 1.20 -5.35
CA TYR A 305 19.27 0.58 -4.63
C TYR A 305 19.71 -0.60 -3.77
N ASP A 306 20.71 -1.37 -4.19
CA ASP A 306 21.30 -2.44 -3.39
C ASP A 306 21.97 -1.92 -2.11
N GLN A 307 22.65 -0.77 -2.18
CA GLN A 307 23.19 -0.09 -1.00
C GLN A 307 22.07 0.44 -0.11
N PHE A 308 21.06 1.09 -0.68
CA PHE A 308 19.87 1.57 0.04
C PHE A 308 19.15 0.45 0.81
N VAL A 309 19.05 -0.75 0.26
CA VAL A 309 18.50 -1.94 0.92
C VAL A 309 19.40 -2.39 2.07
N ARG A 310 20.71 -2.51 1.82
CA ARG A 310 21.67 -2.95 2.84
C ARG A 310 21.72 -2.03 4.06
N GLU A 311 21.71 -0.72 3.83
CA GLU A 311 21.69 0.27 4.91
C GLU A 311 20.44 0.14 5.79
N GLN A 312 19.27 -0.11 5.19
CA GLN A 312 18.02 -0.26 5.94
C GLN A 312 17.94 -1.54 6.79
N ILE A 313 18.57 -2.62 6.34
CA ILE A 313 18.57 -3.89 7.05
C ILE A 313 19.70 -3.99 8.08
N ALA A 314 20.88 -3.49 7.75
CA ALA A 314 22.10 -3.73 8.50
C ALA A 314 23.02 -2.50 8.63
N GLY A 315 22.51 -1.29 8.47
CA GLY A 315 23.34 -0.08 8.46
C GLY A 315 24.22 0.07 9.71
N ASP A 316 23.67 -0.21 10.89
CA ASP A 316 24.40 -0.16 12.16
C ASP A 316 25.45 -1.29 12.33
N GLU A 317 25.35 -2.38 11.57
CA GLU A 317 26.40 -3.42 11.50
C GLU A 317 27.47 -3.04 10.47
N LEU A 318 27.07 -2.44 9.34
CA LEU A 318 27.97 -2.08 8.24
C LEU A 318 28.86 -0.90 8.61
N GLU A 319 28.26 0.19 9.09
CA GLU A 319 28.95 1.44 9.45
C GLU A 319 28.37 2.02 10.74
N PRO A 320 28.79 1.50 11.90
CA PRO A 320 28.16 1.81 13.21
C PRO A 320 28.32 3.27 13.66
N ASN A 321 29.16 4.04 12.99
CA ASN A 321 29.41 5.46 13.30
C ASN A 321 28.87 6.41 12.22
N ASP A 322 28.39 5.92 11.11
CA ASP A 322 27.82 6.75 10.04
C ASP A 322 26.36 7.12 10.37
N PRO A 323 26.03 8.42 10.41
CA PRO A 323 24.68 8.86 10.74
C PRO A 323 23.59 8.33 9.82
N ASP A 324 23.82 8.28 8.51
CA ASP A 324 22.82 7.83 7.54
C ASP A 324 22.59 6.32 7.66
N HIS A 325 23.64 5.52 7.92
CA HIS A 325 23.53 4.09 8.17
C HIS A 325 22.72 3.79 9.43
N LEU A 326 22.95 4.57 10.51
CA LEU A 326 22.17 4.43 11.75
C LEU A 326 20.70 4.82 11.56
N ILE A 327 20.42 5.91 10.83
CA ILE A 327 19.07 6.39 10.55
C ILE A 327 18.32 5.40 9.64
N ALA A 328 18.98 4.81 8.66
CA ALA A 328 18.41 3.87 7.71
C ALA A 328 17.78 2.66 8.41
N THR A 329 18.39 2.16 9.49
CA THR A 329 17.85 1.02 10.27
C THR A 329 16.51 1.32 10.96
N GLY A 330 16.05 2.57 10.95
CA GLY A 330 14.68 2.94 11.30
C GLY A 330 13.62 2.15 10.55
N PHE A 331 13.92 1.67 9.32
CA PHE A 331 13.07 0.72 8.58
C PHE A 331 12.59 -0.45 9.44
N LEU A 332 13.47 -1.05 10.22
CA LEU A 332 13.18 -2.22 11.06
C LEU A 332 12.19 -1.92 12.20
N ARG A 333 11.89 -0.63 12.45
CA ARG A 333 10.99 -0.17 13.51
C ARG A 333 9.73 0.52 12.98
N MET A 334 9.48 0.49 11.66
CA MET A 334 8.34 1.21 11.07
C MET A 334 6.99 0.57 11.38
N GLY A 335 6.90 -0.72 11.66
CA GLY A 335 5.66 -1.39 12.05
C GLY A 335 5.04 -0.80 13.33
N PRO A 336 3.73 -1.02 13.56
CA PRO A 336 3.10 -0.71 14.84
C PRO A 336 3.82 -1.43 16.01
N TRP A 337 3.89 -0.78 17.17
CA TRP A 337 4.55 -1.33 18.34
C TRP A 337 3.76 -1.04 19.62
N GLU A 338 3.44 -2.10 20.38
CA GLU A 338 2.76 -1.98 21.67
C GLU A 338 3.76 -1.62 22.78
N HIS A 339 3.52 -0.48 23.42
CA HIS A 339 4.38 0.05 24.50
C HIS A 339 3.82 -0.18 25.90
N THR A 340 2.72 -0.90 26.02
CA THR A 340 2.04 -1.01 27.31
C THR A 340 2.53 -2.18 28.13
N ALA A 341 2.47 -2.04 29.46
CA ALA A 341 2.62 -3.15 30.39
C ALA A 341 1.39 -4.08 30.41
N MET A 342 0.37 -3.83 29.59
CA MET A 342 -0.85 -4.64 29.52
C MET A 342 -0.70 -5.87 28.62
N SER A 343 0.28 -5.85 27.71
CA SER A 343 0.65 -7.02 26.90
C SER A 343 1.78 -7.77 27.55
N VAL A 344 1.75 -9.09 27.46
CA VAL A 344 2.87 -9.94 27.87
C VAL A 344 4.07 -9.63 26.99
N ALA A 345 5.21 -9.33 27.59
CA ALA A 345 6.41 -8.90 26.86
C ALA A 345 6.84 -9.89 25.77
N ALA A 346 6.71 -11.19 26.02
CA ALA A 346 7.00 -12.24 25.04
C ALA A 346 6.06 -12.18 23.83
N VAL A 347 4.76 -11.88 24.02
CA VAL A 347 3.78 -11.72 22.94
C VAL A 347 4.15 -10.52 22.07
N THR A 348 4.42 -9.37 22.68
CA THR A 348 4.82 -8.15 21.97
C THR A 348 6.12 -8.35 21.21
N ARG A 349 7.08 -9.05 21.82
CA ARG A 349 8.36 -9.39 21.15
C ARG A 349 8.13 -10.30 19.95
N GLN A 350 7.30 -11.33 20.08
CA GLN A 350 6.96 -12.21 18.96
C GLN A 350 6.24 -11.46 17.84
N GLN A 351 5.30 -10.57 18.17
CA GLN A 351 4.63 -9.72 17.18
C GLN A 351 5.63 -8.86 16.39
N TYR A 352 6.64 -8.31 17.05
CA TYR A 352 7.70 -7.56 16.37
C TYR A 352 8.51 -8.45 15.43
N LEU A 353 8.93 -9.64 15.87
CA LEU A 353 9.70 -10.55 15.03
C LEU A 353 8.88 -11.05 13.82
N ASP A 354 7.60 -11.33 14.02
CA ASP A 354 6.68 -11.66 12.92
C ASP A 354 6.56 -10.51 11.92
N ASP A 355 6.45 -9.28 12.42
CA ASP A 355 6.27 -8.08 11.61
C ASP A 355 7.52 -7.74 10.80
N VAL A 356 8.70 -7.79 11.41
CA VAL A 356 9.95 -7.43 10.71
C VAL A 356 10.27 -8.41 9.58
N VAL A 357 10.07 -9.71 9.81
CA VAL A 357 10.26 -10.73 8.75
C VAL A 357 9.29 -10.53 7.62
N ASN A 358 8.00 -10.33 7.93
CA ASN A 358 7.01 -10.06 6.89
C ASN A 358 7.29 -8.75 6.15
N SER A 359 7.73 -7.70 6.85
CA SER A 359 8.10 -6.41 6.24
C SER A 359 9.25 -6.53 5.26
N VAL A 360 10.29 -7.27 5.60
CA VAL A 360 11.42 -7.57 4.69
C VAL A 360 10.92 -8.39 3.51
N GLY A 361 10.08 -9.40 3.75
CA GLY A 361 9.49 -10.26 2.72
C GLY A 361 8.68 -9.45 1.69
N VAL A 362 7.71 -8.66 2.12
CA VAL A 362 6.85 -7.91 1.19
C VAL A 362 7.59 -6.74 0.54
N THR A 363 8.51 -6.09 1.26
CA THR A 363 9.20 -4.89 0.76
C THR A 363 10.23 -5.22 -0.30
N PHE A 364 11.06 -6.22 -0.08
CA PHE A 364 12.21 -6.51 -0.94
C PHE A 364 12.04 -7.76 -1.79
N LEU A 365 11.25 -8.72 -1.34
CA LEU A 365 11.09 -10.02 -1.98
C LEU A 365 9.70 -10.25 -2.59
N ALA A 366 8.75 -9.33 -2.39
CA ALA A 366 7.33 -9.49 -2.78
C ALA A 366 6.77 -10.87 -2.35
N ASN A 367 7.03 -11.27 -1.11
CA ASN A 367 6.53 -12.50 -0.50
C ASN A 367 5.91 -12.22 0.87
N GLU A 368 4.65 -12.61 1.04
CA GLU A 368 3.96 -12.56 2.33
C GLU A 368 4.36 -13.77 3.16
N LEU A 369 5.41 -13.62 3.95
CA LEU A 369 5.97 -14.72 4.74
C LEU A 369 5.11 -15.09 5.96
N ARG A 370 4.19 -14.22 6.39
CA ARG A 370 3.34 -14.40 7.58
C ARG A 370 2.55 -15.71 7.57
N CYS A 371 2.11 -16.18 6.40
CA CYS A 371 1.39 -17.47 6.29
C CYS A 371 2.24 -18.66 6.78
N ALA A 372 3.56 -18.59 6.57
CA ALA A 372 4.49 -19.64 6.99
C ALA A 372 4.77 -19.66 8.51
N LYS A 373 4.24 -18.73 9.29
CA LYS A 373 4.33 -18.71 10.76
C LYS A 373 3.65 -19.92 11.40
N CYS A 374 2.43 -20.26 10.97
CA CYS A 374 1.60 -21.27 11.64
C CYS A 374 1.69 -22.66 11.02
N HIS A 375 1.95 -22.73 9.72
CA HIS A 375 2.04 -23.94 8.91
C HIS A 375 2.90 -23.67 7.68
N ASP A 376 3.41 -24.70 7.04
CA ASP A 376 4.13 -24.54 5.77
C ASP A 376 3.27 -23.79 4.75
N HIS A 377 3.89 -22.88 3.98
CA HIS A 377 3.15 -22.00 3.09
C HIS A 377 2.26 -22.80 2.12
N LYS A 378 0.97 -22.42 2.03
CA LYS A 378 -0.03 -23.22 1.31
C LYS A 378 0.23 -23.30 -0.20
N PHE A 379 0.77 -22.22 -0.79
CA PHE A 379 0.87 -22.08 -2.25
C PHE A 379 2.32 -22.01 -2.74
N ASP A 380 3.24 -21.57 -1.91
CA ASP A 380 4.64 -21.35 -2.26
C ASP A 380 5.57 -22.35 -1.56
N PRO A 381 6.74 -22.65 -2.13
CA PRO A 381 7.71 -23.58 -1.54
C PRO A 381 8.50 -22.95 -0.37
N ILE A 382 7.78 -22.40 0.60
CA ILE A 382 8.32 -21.73 1.78
C ILE A 382 7.91 -22.50 3.03
N PRO A 383 8.81 -23.29 3.62
CA PRO A 383 8.51 -24.04 4.84
C PRO A 383 8.44 -23.12 6.07
N THR A 384 7.63 -23.51 7.05
CA THR A 384 7.55 -22.84 8.37
C THR A 384 8.93 -22.65 8.99
N LYS A 385 9.81 -23.61 8.82
CA LYS A 385 11.18 -23.56 9.32
C LYS A 385 11.95 -22.33 8.79
N ASP A 386 11.82 -22.00 7.51
CA ASP A 386 12.50 -20.85 6.91
C ASP A 386 11.99 -19.52 7.49
N PHE A 387 10.69 -19.42 7.79
CA PHE A 387 10.13 -18.25 8.46
C PHE A 387 10.81 -17.99 9.82
N TYR A 388 10.92 -19.02 10.66
CA TYR A 388 11.58 -18.88 11.98
C TYR A 388 13.09 -18.71 11.87
N ARG A 389 13.73 -19.27 10.85
CA ARG A 389 15.15 -19.03 10.57
C ARG A 389 15.42 -17.58 10.17
N MET A 390 14.53 -16.96 9.39
CA MET A 390 14.60 -15.54 9.13
C MET A 390 14.34 -14.71 10.40
N GLN A 391 13.43 -15.14 11.30
CA GLN A 391 13.28 -14.50 12.60
C GLN A 391 14.57 -14.56 13.42
N ALA A 392 15.30 -15.67 13.38
CA ALA A 392 16.54 -15.83 14.11
C ALA A 392 17.66 -14.87 13.66
N VAL A 393 17.58 -14.35 12.42
CA VAL A 393 18.45 -13.26 11.97
C VAL A 393 18.19 -11.98 12.78
N PHE A 394 16.92 -11.72 13.14
CA PHE A 394 16.49 -10.53 13.87
C PHE A 394 16.38 -10.73 15.40
N GLY A 395 16.66 -11.93 15.90
CA GLY A 395 16.57 -12.25 17.34
C GLY A 395 17.55 -11.47 18.23
N SER A 396 18.61 -10.91 17.62
CA SER A 396 19.57 -10.07 18.34
C SER A 396 19.16 -8.61 18.48
N ILE A 397 18.11 -8.16 17.76
CA ILE A 397 17.73 -6.75 17.73
C ILE A 397 17.05 -6.30 19.02
N SER A 398 17.51 -5.17 19.57
CA SER A 398 16.78 -4.32 20.49
C SER A 398 16.50 -2.96 19.86
N PHE A 399 15.51 -2.23 20.39
CA PHE A 399 15.23 -0.85 19.97
C PHE A 399 16.16 0.10 20.70
N MET A 400 16.88 0.92 19.95
CA MET A 400 17.82 1.88 20.51
C MET A 400 17.76 3.22 19.80
N GLU A 401 17.74 4.29 20.60
CA GLU A 401 17.95 5.64 20.10
C GLU A 401 19.46 5.93 20.11
N ARG A 402 20.08 6.04 18.92
CA ARG A 402 21.53 6.20 18.77
C ARG A 402 21.88 7.68 18.66
N LYS A 403 22.91 8.13 19.45
CA LYS A 403 23.37 9.52 19.38
C LYS A 403 23.97 9.83 18.01
N LEU A 404 23.64 11.01 17.49
CA LEU A 404 24.17 11.55 16.24
C LEU A 404 24.86 12.90 16.49
N PRO A 405 25.85 13.27 15.69
CA PRO A 405 26.21 14.67 15.55
C PRO A 405 25.07 15.40 14.81
N TRP A 406 24.92 16.70 15.07
CA TRP A 406 24.05 17.53 14.23
C TRP A 406 24.52 17.50 12.79
N GLN A 407 23.60 17.27 11.87
CA GLN A 407 23.92 17.22 10.45
C GLN A 407 23.73 18.59 9.81
N SER A 408 24.59 18.96 8.86
CA SER A 408 24.56 20.28 8.21
C SER A 408 23.25 20.57 7.44
N PHE A 409 22.51 19.53 7.05
CA PHE A 409 21.23 19.66 6.36
C PHE A 409 20.02 19.74 7.31
N GLU A 410 20.20 19.56 8.63
CA GLU A 410 19.10 19.67 9.60
C GLU A 410 18.74 21.13 9.84
N ASN A 411 17.43 21.44 9.86
CA ASN A 411 16.92 22.75 10.21
C ASN A 411 17.00 23.00 11.73
N ILE A 412 18.19 23.26 12.25
CA ILE A 412 18.45 23.43 13.69
C ILE A 412 17.60 24.56 14.29
N THR A 413 17.42 25.67 13.57
CA THR A 413 16.58 26.79 14.03
C THR A 413 15.12 26.37 14.20
N GLY A 414 14.57 25.60 13.24
CA GLY A 414 13.21 25.06 13.32
C GLY A 414 13.06 24.08 14.48
N ILE A 415 14.07 23.22 14.67
CA ILE A 415 14.12 22.25 15.79
C ILE A 415 14.14 22.98 17.15
N GLN A 416 14.90 24.05 17.28
CA GLN A 416 14.93 24.85 18.50
C GLN A 416 13.61 25.58 18.77
N ALA A 417 13.00 26.16 17.73
CA ALA A 417 11.69 26.81 17.85
C ALA A 417 10.59 25.83 18.28
N ASP A 418 10.60 24.62 17.74
CA ASP A 418 9.66 23.55 18.14
C ASP A 418 9.89 23.14 19.62
N ARG A 419 11.16 22.98 20.03
CA ARG A 419 11.50 22.70 21.42
C ARG A 419 10.98 23.76 22.38
N GLU A 420 11.14 25.02 22.05
CA GLU A 420 10.64 26.12 22.87
C GLU A 420 9.12 26.14 22.99
N ARG A 421 8.41 25.81 21.91
CA ARG A 421 6.96 25.64 21.91
C ARG A 421 6.52 24.59 22.93
N TYR A 422 7.11 23.40 22.89
CA TYR A 422 6.78 22.34 23.85
C TYR A 422 7.22 22.65 25.28
N LEU A 423 8.31 23.39 25.49
CA LEU A 423 8.70 23.86 26.82
C LEU A 423 7.68 24.87 27.38
N ARG A 424 7.11 25.73 26.52
CA ARG A 424 6.02 26.63 26.94
C ARG A 424 4.79 25.83 27.32
N GLN A 425 4.39 24.85 26.52
CA GLN A 425 3.24 23.98 26.84
C GLN A 425 3.41 23.18 28.13
N GLN A 426 4.63 22.82 28.51
CA GLN A 426 4.89 22.21 29.83
C GLN A 426 4.64 23.12 31.02
N LYS A 427 4.82 24.44 30.86
CA LYS A 427 4.64 25.43 31.91
C LYS A 427 3.17 25.82 32.12
N THR A 428 2.33 25.66 31.08
CA THR A 428 0.88 25.92 31.18
C THR A 428 0.19 24.78 31.88
N LYS A 429 -0.90 25.07 32.61
CA LYS A 429 -1.78 24.02 33.14
C LYS A 429 -2.31 23.21 31.97
N ALA A 430 -2.09 21.92 32.02
CA ALA A 430 -2.46 21.04 30.92
C ALA A 430 -3.96 21.02 30.64
N ILE A 431 -4.76 20.99 31.70
CA ILE A 431 -6.24 21.06 31.65
C ILE A 431 -6.75 21.84 32.86
N ARG A 432 -7.98 22.36 32.73
CA ARG A 432 -8.67 23.05 33.84
C ARG A 432 -9.93 22.30 34.22
N SER A 433 -10.40 22.47 35.47
CA SER A 433 -11.73 21.98 35.87
C SER A 433 -12.81 22.72 35.10
N ILE A 434 -13.89 22.00 34.80
CA ILE A 434 -15.08 22.58 34.16
C ILE A 434 -15.69 23.71 34.99
N THR A 435 -15.50 23.65 36.31
CA THR A 435 -15.96 24.70 37.23
C THR A 435 -15.28 26.06 37.06
N THR A 436 -14.18 26.11 36.29
CA THR A 436 -13.49 27.37 35.92
C THR A 436 -14.18 28.15 34.81
N LEU A 437 -15.14 27.54 34.12
CA LEU A 437 -15.96 28.21 33.11
C LEU A 437 -17.12 28.96 33.74
N PRO A 438 -17.65 29.99 33.03
CA PRO A 438 -18.94 30.58 33.37
C PRO A 438 -20.03 29.50 33.46
N GLU A 439 -21.00 29.67 34.36
CA GLU A 439 -22.03 28.65 34.57
C GLU A 439 -22.84 28.34 33.31
N ALA A 440 -23.08 29.35 32.46
CA ALA A 440 -23.78 29.21 31.20
C ALA A 440 -23.03 28.34 30.14
N ASP A 441 -21.72 28.19 30.29
CA ASP A 441 -20.86 27.43 29.37
C ASP A 441 -20.58 26.00 29.88
N ARG A 442 -21.10 25.64 31.06
CA ARG A 442 -20.90 24.31 31.65
C ARG A 442 -21.96 23.33 31.13
N PRO A 443 -21.59 22.04 30.96
CA PRO A 443 -22.57 20.99 30.69
C PRO A 443 -23.65 20.94 31.79
N VAL A 444 -24.85 20.55 31.41
CA VAL A 444 -26.02 20.52 32.29
C VAL A 444 -26.00 19.37 33.31
N GLN A 445 -25.10 18.42 33.15
CA GLN A 445 -25.01 17.22 33.98
C GLN A 445 -24.34 17.49 35.34
N GLU A 446 -24.80 16.79 36.40
CA GLU A 446 -24.10 16.75 37.67
C GLU A 446 -22.73 16.06 37.56
N PHE A 447 -21.74 16.60 38.26
CA PHE A 447 -20.35 16.11 38.24
C PHE A 447 -20.06 15.36 39.53
N ASP A 448 -19.54 14.13 39.40
CA ASP A 448 -18.90 13.46 40.51
C ASP A 448 -17.47 14.01 40.71
N LYS A 449 -17.23 14.61 41.87
CA LYS A 449 -15.97 15.28 42.20
C LYS A 449 -14.79 14.34 42.29
N ASP A 450 -15.00 13.09 42.69
CA ASP A 450 -13.92 12.11 42.77
C ASP A 450 -13.54 11.61 41.36
N SER A 451 -14.51 11.32 40.49
CA SER A 451 -14.27 10.98 39.09
C SER A 451 -13.58 12.12 38.37
N GLU A 452 -14.01 13.36 38.57
CA GLU A 452 -13.35 14.54 38.01
C GLU A 452 -11.88 14.61 38.46
N ARG A 453 -11.59 14.49 39.75
CA ARG A 453 -10.23 14.57 40.31
C ARG A 453 -9.34 13.45 39.79
N ILE A 454 -9.82 12.21 39.77
CA ILE A 454 -9.07 11.03 39.32
C ILE A 454 -8.84 11.13 37.81
N GLY A 455 -9.91 11.39 37.05
CA GLY A 455 -9.85 11.48 35.58
C GLY A 455 -8.92 12.61 35.10
N GLN A 456 -9.03 13.80 35.68
CA GLN A 456 -8.12 14.93 35.38
C GLN A 456 -6.68 14.58 35.71
N GLY A 457 -6.43 13.86 36.80
CA GLY A 457 -5.10 13.36 37.15
C GLY A 457 -4.49 12.45 36.08
N LYS A 458 -5.27 11.50 35.57
CA LYS A 458 -4.88 10.60 34.49
C LYS A 458 -4.61 11.37 33.19
N VAL A 459 -5.50 12.25 32.76
CA VAL A 459 -5.33 13.08 31.55
C VAL A 459 -4.06 13.94 31.65
N ASN A 460 -3.85 14.63 32.79
CA ASN A 460 -2.68 15.45 33.02
C ASN A 460 -1.38 14.65 32.99
N ASN A 461 -1.37 13.45 33.57
CA ASN A 461 -0.21 12.56 33.52
C ASN A 461 0.12 12.13 32.09
N LYS A 462 -0.90 11.73 31.32
CA LYS A 462 -0.74 11.33 29.91
C LYS A 462 -0.20 12.48 29.07
N ARG A 463 -0.77 13.70 29.23
CA ARG A 463 -0.27 14.87 28.54
C ARG A 463 1.20 15.16 28.86
N ARG A 464 1.62 15.02 30.12
CA ARG A 464 3.03 15.16 30.50
C ARG A 464 3.92 14.12 29.84
N GLN A 465 3.47 12.88 29.71
CA GLN A 465 4.21 11.84 28.99
C GLN A 465 4.35 12.18 27.50
N GLN A 466 3.28 12.61 26.84
CA GLN A 466 3.29 13.02 25.45
C GLN A 466 4.27 14.17 25.22
N LEU A 467 4.24 15.20 26.06
CA LEU A 467 5.16 16.33 26.00
C LEU A 467 6.63 15.92 26.19
N LYS A 468 6.91 14.94 27.07
CA LYS A 468 8.26 14.39 27.22
C LYS A 468 8.76 13.71 25.95
N PHE A 469 7.90 12.96 25.25
CA PHE A 469 8.24 12.36 23.97
C PHE A 469 8.48 13.44 22.90
N GLN A 470 7.63 14.44 22.83
CA GLN A 470 7.79 15.53 21.87
C GLN A 470 9.09 16.32 22.11
N LEU A 471 9.47 16.55 23.35
CA LEU A 471 10.73 17.23 23.68
C LEU A 471 11.97 16.44 23.26
N LYS A 472 11.90 15.11 23.22
CA LYS A 472 13.01 14.28 22.69
C LYS A 472 13.27 14.56 21.21
N ARG A 473 12.29 15.04 20.46
CA ARG A 473 12.37 15.37 19.04
C ARG A 473 13.52 16.35 18.73
N SER A 474 13.83 17.24 19.68
CA SER A 474 14.88 18.23 19.56
C SER A 474 16.29 17.74 19.91
N THR A 475 16.48 16.47 20.22
CA THR A 475 17.81 15.87 20.42
C THR A 475 18.28 15.14 19.16
N PRO A 476 19.59 15.21 18.82
CA PRO A 476 20.10 14.51 17.64
C PRO A 476 20.28 13.01 17.92
N LEU A 477 19.19 12.25 17.73
CA LEU A 477 19.16 10.80 17.90
C LEU A 477 18.59 10.13 16.65
N ALA A 478 19.18 9.01 16.25
CA ALA A 478 18.59 8.12 15.25
C ALA A 478 17.52 7.22 15.89
N PHE A 479 16.41 7.04 15.22
CA PHE A 479 15.41 6.00 15.48
C PHE A 479 15.93 4.67 14.93
N SER A 480 16.76 3.97 15.69
CA SER A 480 17.62 2.88 15.24
C SER A 480 17.46 1.61 16.08
N VAL A 481 18.33 0.65 15.84
CA VAL A 481 18.41 -0.63 16.56
C VAL A 481 19.83 -0.90 17.06
N ALA A 482 19.98 -1.91 17.92
CA ALA A 482 21.25 -2.47 18.34
C ALA A 482 21.18 -4.00 18.39
N ASN A 483 22.34 -4.67 18.39
CA ASN A 483 22.46 -6.14 18.51
C ASN A 483 22.83 -6.53 19.95
N ASP A 484 21.96 -6.25 20.90
CA ASP A 484 22.17 -6.55 22.33
C ASP A 484 21.11 -7.47 22.94
N ALA A 485 20.09 -7.87 22.20
CA ALA A 485 19.18 -8.93 22.56
C ALA A 485 19.78 -10.30 22.21
N ASN A 486 19.33 -11.36 22.88
CA ASN A 486 19.80 -12.72 22.64
C ASN A 486 18.62 -13.71 22.68
N ASP A 487 17.66 -13.50 21.80
CA ASP A 487 16.50 -14.38 21.72
C ASP A 487 16.88 -15.70 21.05
N ARG A 488 16.55 -16.80 21.68
CA ARG A 488 16.54 -18.11 21.05
C ARG A 488 15.23 -18.30 20.33
N ILE A 489 15.28 -18.55 19.05
CA ILE A 489 14.09 -18.66 18.20
C ILE A 489 13.74 -20.13 18.02
N HIS A 490 12.48 -20.44 18.31
CA HIS A 490 11.90 -21.76 18.18
C HIS A 490 10.79 -21.76 17.13
N ILE A 491 10.60 -22.89 16.46
CA ILE A 491 9.39 -23.11 15.69
C ILE A 491 8.20 -23.15 16.67
N LEU A 492 7.18 -22.36 16.41
CA LEU A 492 5.97 -22.31 17.23
C LEU A 492 4.86 -23.11 16.54
N LYS A 493 4.37 -24.17 17.20
CA LYS A 493 3.25 -24.97 16.68
C LYS A 493 2.01 -24.10 16.54
N GLY A 494 1.46 -24.03 15.33
CA GLY A 494 0.34 -23.12 15.03
C GLY A 494 0.62 -21.63 15.26
N GLY A 495 1.90 -21.24 15.37
CA GLY A 495 2.30 -19.85 15.61
C GLY A 495 2.15 -19.37 17.07
N SER A 496 1.82 -20.25 18.03
CA SER A 496 1.60 -19.89 19.43
C SER A 496 2.89 -19.95 20.24
N ILE A 497 3.18 -18.88 20.99
CA ILE A 497 4.33 -18.81 21.91
C ILE A 497 4.26 -19.84 23.06
N GLU A 498 3.05 -20.36 23.35
CA GLU A 498 2.83 -21.36 24.38
C GLU A 498 3.27 -22.77 23.96
N THR A 499 3.53 -22.97 22.67
CA THR A 499 3.86 -24.28 22.12
C THR A 499 5.17 -24.28 21.32
N PRO A 500 6.30 -23.90 21.93
CA PRO A 500 7.59 -23.91 21.27
C PRO A 500 8.03 -25.36 20.96
N GLN A 501 8.63 -25.51 19.77
CA GLN A 501 9.24 -26.75 19.30
C GLN A 501 10.77 -26.63 19.22
N GLY A 502 11.42 -27.27 18.25
CA GLY A 502 12.87 -27.19 18.05
C GLY A 502 13.39 -25.77 17.83
N GLU A 503 14.54 -25.45 18.42
CA GLU A 503 15.29 -24.22 18.16
C GLU A 503 15.82 -24.21 16.72
N VAL A 504 15.86 -23.03 16.10
CA VAL A 504 16.37 -22.87 14.74
C VAL A 504 17.56 -21.90 14.69
N SER A 505 18.51 -22.23 13.84
CA SER A 505 19.63 -21.32 13.51
C SER A 505 19.22 -20.27 12.47
N PRO A 506 19.86 -19.07 12.47
CA PRO A 506 19.60 -18.04 11.48
C PRO A 506 19.74 -18.54 10.04
N GLY A 507 18.91 -18.04 9.15
CA GLY A 507 18.95 -18.40 7.74
C GLY A 507 18.02 -17.59 6.86
N VAL A 508 18.14 -17.83 5.54
CA VAL A 508 17.34 -17.23 4.49
C VAL A 508 16.39 -18.27 3.87
N LEU A 509 15.59 -17.85 2.88
CA LEU A 509 14.67 -18.77 2.21
C LEU A 509 15.42 -19.86 1.46
N SER A 510 15.22 -21.12 1.85
CA SER A 510 15.93 -22.29 1.32
C SER A 510 15.53 -22.67 -0.11
N LEU A 511 14.39 -22.16 -0.60
CA LEU A 511 13.93 -22.45 -1.95
C LEU A 511 14.92 -22.05 -3.06
N PHE A 512 15.81 -21.08 -2.79
CA PHE A 512 16.84 -20.63 -3.75
C PHE A 512 18.11 -21.44 -3.69
N SER A 513 18.40 -22.10 -2.56
CA SER A 513 19.63 -22.86 -2.33
C SER A 513 19.40 -24.37 -2.25
N GLY A 514 18.15 -24.80 -2.17
CA GLY A 514 17.75 -26.20 -2.20
C GLY A 514 18.00 -26.98 -0.90
N SER A 515 18.55 -26.35 0.15
CA SER A 515 18.79 -27.02 1.41
C SER A 515 18.91 -26.04 2.60
N GLU A 516 18.66 -26.52 3.81
CA GLU A 516 18.89 -25.76 5.03
C GLU A 516 20.34 -25.29 5.20
N LYS A 517 21.31 -26.18 4.93
CA LYS A 517 22.73 -25.87 5.08
C LYS A 517 23.16 -24.73 4.15
N SER A 518 22.73 -24.74 2.89
CA SER A 518 23.06 -23.69 1.92
C SER A 518 22.32 -22.38 2.16
N ALA A 519 21.23 -22.41 2.92
CA ALA A 519 20.44 -21.24 3.32
C ALA A 519 20.82 -20.73 4.72
N SER A 520 21.88 -21.23 5.36
CA SER A 520 22.27 -20.82 6.70
C SER A 520 23.00 -19.46 6.66
N VAL A 521 22.65 -18.60 7.61
CA VAL A 521 23.40 -17.42 7.98
C VAL A 521 24.39 -17.84 9.05
N THR A 522 25.67 -17.71 8.75
CA THR A 522 26.77 -18.29 9.56
C THR A 522 27.46 -17.26 10.43
N SER A 523 27.22 -15.97 10.18
CA SER A 523 27.77 -14.87 10.94
C SER A 523 27.35 -14.91 12.41
N GLU A 524 28.22 -14.41 13.27
CA GLU A 524 27.91 -14.15 14.65
C GLU A 524 26.78 -13.11 14.77
N GLN A 525 26.33 -12.87 15.98
CA GLN A 525 25.18 -12.00 16.27
C GLN A 525 25.25 -10.64 15.55
N SER A 526 26.42 -10.03 15.47
CA SER A 526 26.64 -8.70 14.86
C SER A 526 26.94 -8.76 13.36
N GLY A 527 26.63 -9.81 12.64
CA GLY A 527 26.80 -9.91 11.20
C GLY A 527 25.64 -10.58 10.48
N ARG A 528 24.64 -11.02 11.25
CA ARG A 528 23.50 -11.78 10.71
C ARG A 528 22.67 -10.97 9.74
N ARG A 529 22.39 -9.71 10.05
CA ARG A 529 21.61 -8.82 9.19
C ARG A 529 22.42 -8.38 7.97
N THR A 530 23.72 -8.21 8.11
CA THR A 530 24.64 -7.95 7.00
C THR A 530 24.62 -9.09 5.99
N GLU A 531 24.70 -10.33 6.43
CA GLU A 531 24.64 -11.50 5.55
C GLU A 531 23.28 -11.63 4.87
N LEU A 532 22.17 -11.42 5.60
CA LEU A 532 20.81 -11.35 5.03
C LEU A 532 20.71 -10.24 3.98
N ALA A 533 21.22 -9.04 4.26
CA ALA A 533 21.16 -7.91 3.34
C ALA A 533 21.97 -8.15 2.06
N GLN A 534 23.13 -8.79 2.18
CA GLN A 534 23.94 -9.22 1.04
C GLN A 534 23.20 -10.26 0.19
N TRP A 535 22.54 -11.23 0.82
CA TRP A 535 21.73 -12.23 0.12
C TRP A 535 20.56 -11.57 -0.63
N ILE A 536 19.82 -10.65 0.01
CA ILE A 536 18.71 -9.91 -0.63
C ILE A 536 19.22 -9.13 -1.85
N THR A 537 20.38 -8.50 -1.75
CA THR A 537 20.93 -7.64 -2.81
C THR A 537 21.87 -8.35 -3.78
N SER A 538 22.03 -9.67 -3.63
CA SER A 538 22.81 -10.47 -4.59
C SER A 538 22.19 -10.41 -5.98
N ARG A 539 23.01 -10.37 -7.01
CA ARG A 539 22.55 -10.47 -8.41
C ARG A 539 21.89 -11.82 -8.72
N GLU A 540 22.19 -12.82 -7.91
CA GLU A 540 21.60 -14.16 -8.01
C GLU A 540 20.21 -14.23 -7.38
N ASN A 541 19.83 -13.25 -6.52
CA ASN A 541 18.49 -13.18 -5.97
C ASN A 541 17.50 -12.73 -7.07
N PRO A 542 16.55 -13.58 -7.47
CA PRO A 542 15.69 -13.29 -8.62
C PRO A 542 14.61 -12.25 -8.33
N LEU A 543 14.39 -11.88 -7.05
CA LEU A 543 13.24 -11.09 -6.65
C LEU A 543 13.54 -9.60 -6.54
N THR A 544 14.58 -9.21 -5.84
CA THR A 544 14.82 -7.83 -5.41
C THR A 544 14.81 -6.82 -6.56
N ALA A 545 15.52 -7.10 -7.66
CA ALA A 545 15.53 -6.21 -8.81
C ALA A 545 14.15 -6.16 -9.52
N ARG A 546 13.48 -7.31 -9.70
CA ARG A 546 12.13 -7.36 -10.27
C ARG A 546 11.12 -6.59 -9.43
N VAL A 547 11.21 -6.70 -8.12
CA VAL A 547 10.27 -6.04 -7.18
C VAL A 547 10.34 -4.52 -7.31
N ILE A 548 11.52 -3.93 -7.26
CA ILE A 548 11.64 -2.47 -7.35
C ILE A 548 11.32 -1.97 -8.76
N VAL A 549 11.75 -2.66 -9.81
CA VAL A 549 11.42 -2.33 -11.21
C VAL A 549 9.90 -2.36 -11.41
N ASN A 550 9.22 -3.37 -10.90
CA ASN A 550 7.77 -3.49 -10.98
C ASN A 550 7.03 -2.34 -10.26
N ARG A 551 7.55 -1.89 -9.11
CA ARG A 551 7.01 -0.72 -8.39
C ARG A 551 7.26 0.58 -9.14
N VAL A 552 8.46 0.82 -9.65
CA VAL A 552 8.78 2.02 -10.45
C VAL A 552 7.90 2.09 -11.70
N TRP A 553 7.69 0.97 -12.36
CA TRP A 553 6.76 0.89 -13.48
C TRP A 553 5.33 1.29 -13.06
N GLN A 554 4.84 0.73 -11.95
CA GLN A 554 3.52 1.06 -11.40
C GLN A 554 3.39 2.56 -11.05
N TRP A 555 4.42 3.18 -10.51
CA TRP A 555 4.39 4.61 -10.16
C TRP A 555 4.18 5.49 -11.39
N HIS A 556 4.65 5.06 -12.56
CA HIS A 556 4.47 5.80 -13.81
C HIS A 556 3.15 5.49 -14.52
N PHE A 557 2.75 4.22 -14.55
CA PHE A 557 1.60 3.78 -15.34
C PHE A 557 0.31 3.53 -14.52
N GLY A 558 0.40 3.62 -13.18
CA GLY A 558 -0.72 3.29 -12.27
C GLY A 558 -1.03 1.79 -12.17
N GLN A 559 -0.42 0.98 -13.03
CA GLN A 559 -0.54 -0.48 -13.06
C GLN A 559 0.84 -1.12 -13.12
N ALA A 560 1.06 -2.13 -12.27
CA ALA A 560 2.31 -2.89 -12.27
C ALA A 560 2.31 -3.93 -13.40
N ILE A 561 3.50 -4.31 -13.87
CA ILE A 561 3.68 -5.41 -14.83
C ILE A 561 3.21 -6.73 -14.18
N ALA A 562 3.68 -7.02 -12.96
CA ALA A 562 3.13 -8.08 -12.10
C ALA A 562 2.13 -7.45 -11.13
N GLY A 563 0.85 -7.78 -11.25
CA GLY A 563 -0.25 -7.00 -10.72
C GLY A 563 -0.39 -6.95 -9.19
N ASN A 564 0.38 -7.75 -8.44
CA ASN A 564 0.48 -7.71 -6.97
C ASN A 564 1.92 -7.41 -6.55
N PRO A 565 2.31 -6.14 -6.41
CA PRO A 565 3.70 -5.76 -6.09
C PRO A 565 4.27 -6.30 -4.77
N ASN A 566 3.42 -6.69 -3.83
CA ASN A 566 3.82 -7.31 -2.57
C ASN A 566 3.75 -8.85 -2.60
N ASN A 567 3.25 -9.45 -3.70
CA ASN A 567 3.07 -10.90 -3.79
C ASN A 567 3.39 -11.42 -5.20
N PHE A 568 4.59 -11.95 -5.37
CA PHE A 568 5.07 -12.63 -6.58
C PHE A 568 4.93 -14.15 -6.48
N GLY A 569 4.38 -14.65 -5.37
CA GLY A 569 4.13 -16.07 -5.14
C GLY A 569 3.00 -16.65 -6.00
N GLY A 570 2.67 -17.90 -5.77
CA GLY A 570 1.73 -18.69 -6.55
C GLY A 570 0.27 -18.17 -6.57
N THR A 571 -0.09 -17.26 -5.64
CA THR A 571 -1.39 -16.57 -5.60
C THR A 571 -1.35 -15.18 -6.22
N GLY A 572 -0.17 -14.63 -6.46
CA GLY A 572 0.01 -13.34 -7.10
C GLY A 572 -0.34 -13.37 -8.59
N LYS A 573 -0.66 -12.21 -9.14
CA LYS A 573 -0.93 -12.06 -10.57
C LYS A 573 0.37 -12.18 -11.35
N ARG A 574 0.36 -13.00 -12.40
CA ARG A 574 1.50 -13.13 -13.30
C ARG A 574 1.82 -11.82 -14.01
N PRO A 575 3.07 -11.60 -14.40
CA PRO A 575 3.43 -10.43 -15.17
C PRO A 575 2.78 -10.47 -16.56
N THR A 576 2.24 -9.34 -16.98
CA THR A 576 1.67 -9.17 -18.33
C THR A 576 2.76 -9.16 -19.40
N HIS A 577 3.94 -8.67 -19.04
CA HIS A 577 5.12 -8.53 -19.90
C HIS A 577 6.36 -9.07 -19.17
N PRO A 578 6.48 -10.42 -18.99
CA PRO A 578 7.57 -11.01 -18.21
C PRO A 578 8.96 -10.71 -18.80
N GLU A 579 9.11 -10.74 -20.12
CA GLU A 579 10.39 -10.44 -20.78
C GLU A 579 10.82 -8.97 -20.57
N LEU A 580 9.86 -8.03 -20.58
CA LEU A 580 10.13 -6.62 -20.27
C LEU A 580 10.57 -6.47 -18.81
N LEU A 581 9.90 -7.14 -17.88
CA LEU A 581 10.24 -7.09 -16.45
C LEU A 581 11.65 -7.62 -16.21
N ASP A 582 11.99 -8.74 -16.81
CA ASP A 582 13.31 -9.36 -16.70
C ASP A 582 14.42 -8.51 -17.36
N TRP A 583 14.13 -7.99 -18.55
CA TRP A 583 15.08 -7.13 -19.25
C TRP A 583 15.37 -5.84 -18.46
N LEU A 584 14.33 -5.22 -17.91
CA LEU A 584 14.48 -4.03 -17.07
C LEU A 584 15.24 -4.36 -15.78
N ALA A 585 14.95 -5.48 -15.12
CA ALA A 585 15.61 -5.90 -13.89
C ALA A 585 17.09 -6.19 -14.12
N ALA A 586 17.44 -6.94 -15.19
CA ALA A 586 18.82 -7.22 -15.56
C ALA A 586 19.59 -5.93 -15.89
N THR A 587 18.99 -5.06 -16.72
CA THR A 587 19.60 -3.78 -17.10
C THR A 587 19.79 -2.86 -15.89
N PHE A 588 18.84 -2.80 -14.99
CA PHE A 588 18.92 -2.03 -13.75
C PHE A 588 20.11 -2.46 -12.87
N MET A 589 20.32 -3.77 -12.71
CA MET A 589 21.49 -4.31 -12.01
C MET A 589 22.81 -4.00 -12.71
N GLU A 590 22.85 -4.11 -14.05
CA GLU A 590 24.04 -3.80 -14.86
C GLU A 590 24.41 -2.31 -14.80
N GLU A 591 23.42 -1.42 -14.75
CA GLU A 591 23.60 0.03 -14.68
C GLU A 591 23.90 0.55 -13.26
N GLY A 592 24.22 -0.35 -12.32
CA GLY A 592 24.64 -0.02 -10.96
C GLY A 592 23.47 0.29 -10.02
N TRP A 593 22.31 -0.32 -10.24
CA TRP A 593 21.11 -0.16 -9.40
C TRP A 593 20.62 1.30 -9.30
N SER A 594 20.84 2.12 -10.35
CA SER A 594 20.45 3.52 -10.42
C SER A 594 18.95 3.66 -10.73
N LEU A 595 18.20 4.20 -9.79
CA LEU A 595 16.77 4.45 -9.99
C LEU A 595 16.54 5.58 -11.00
N LYS A 596 17.37 6.62 -11.01
CA LYS A 596 17.22 7.71 -11.99
C LYS A 596 17.44 7.22 -13.42
N LYS A 597 18.38 6.30 -13.66
CA LYS A 597 18.56 5.68 -14.97
C LYS A 597 17.34 4.83 -15.36
N LEU A 598 16.78 4.07 -14.42
CA LEU A 598 15.56 3.29 -14.65
C LEU A 598 14.36 4.20 -14.99
N HIS A 599 14.13 5.27 -14.24
CA HIS A 599 13.09 6.25 -14.53
C HIS A 599 13.29 6.85 -15.93
N ARG A 600 14.50 7.32 -16.24
CA ARG A 600 14.83 7.91 -17.54
C ARG A 600 14.51 6.93 -18.66
N ARG A 601 14.90 5.68 -18.55
CA ARG A 601 14.64 4.63 -19.54
C ARG A 601 13.15 4.38 -19.77
N ILE A 602 12.34 4.36 -18.73
CA ILE A 602 10.91 4.18 -18.85
C ILE A 602 10.27 5.42 -19.50
N LEU A 603 10.62 6.61 -19.03
CA LEU A 603 10.00 7.87 -19.44
C LEU A 603 10.36 8.29 -20.86
N THR A 604 11.52 7.90 -21.38
CA THR A 604 11.92 8.19 -22.78
C THR A 604 11.22 7.27 -23.80
N SER A 605 10.53 6.21 -23.37
CA SER A 605 9.78 5.34 -24.28
C SER A 605 8.57 6.03 -24.91
N ALA A 606 8.21 5.66 -26.12
CA ALA A 606 6.96 6.06 -26.74
C ALA A 606 5.75 5.54 -25.94
N THR A 607 5.86 4.40 -25.32
CA THR A 607 4.84 3.79 -24.43
C THR A 607 4.38 4.76 -23.34
N TYR A 608 5.30 5.46 -22.68
CA TYR A 608 4.97 6.45 -21.66
C TYR A 608 4.33 7.71 -22.26
N GLN A 609 4.71 8.06 -23.46
CA GLN A 609 4.28 9.29 -24.15
C GLN A 609 2.93 9.14 -24.88
N ARG A 610 2.33 7.95 -24.92
CA ARG A 610 1.05 7.69 -25.62
C ARG A 610 -0.08 8.56 -25.10
N ALA A 611 -0.97 8.91 -26.01
CA ALA A 611 -2.24 9.57 -25.66
C ALA A 611 -3.17 8.63 -24.89
N VAL A 612 -4.20 9.20 -24.26
CA VAL A 612 -5.18 8.44 -23.45
C VAL A 612 -6.38 7.97 -24.28
N ALA A 613 -6.69 8.67 -25.38
CA ALA A 613 -7.84 8.38 -26.22
C ALA A 613 -7.49 7.35 -27.29
N TYR A 614 -8.29 6.28 -27.37
CA TYR A 614 -8.20 5.31 -28.46
C TYR A 614 -9.26 5.65 -29.52
N PRO A 615 -8.94 5.59 -30.83
CA PRO A 615 -9.86 6.01 -31.90
C PRO A 615 -11.19 5.24 -31.89
N THR A 616 -11.17 3.96 -31.52
CA THR A 616 -12.34 3.08 -31.41
C THR A 616 -12.44 2.51 -30.01
N PRO A 617 -13.05 3.22 -29.02
CA PRO A 617 -13.11 2.79 -27.63
C PRO A 617 -13.67 1.38 -27.42
N GLU A 618 -14.62 0.96 -28.27
CA GLU A 618 -15.25 -0.37 -28.24
C GLU A 618 -14.23 -1.47 -28.56
N THR A 619 -13.33 -1.20 -29.52
CA THR A 619 -12.24 -2.13 -29.88
C THR A 619 -11.28 -2.30 -28.71
N LEU A 620 -10.87 -1.20 -28.07
CA LEU A 620 -10.02 -1.25 -26.87
C LEU A 620 -10.72 -2.02 -25.73
N ALA A 621 -11.98 -1.71 -25.44
CA ALA A 621 -12.75 -2.37 -24.39
C ALA A 621 -12.92 -3.88 -24.63
N LYS A 622 -13.01 -4.31 -25.89
CA LYS A 622 -13.12 -5.72 -26.27
C LYS A 622 -11.80 -6.48 -26.20
N LEU A 623 -10.70 -5.87 -26.69
CA LEU A 623 -9.40 -6.55 -26.85
C LEU A 623 -8.50 -6.40 -25.63
N ASP A 624 -8.62 -5.30 -24.89
CA ASP A 624 -7.83 -5.00 -23.70
C ASP A 624 -8.66 -4.23 -22.65
N PRO A 625 -9.66 -4.87 -22.04
CA PRO A 625 -10.56 -4.23 -21.08
C PRO A 625 -9.84 -3.67 -19.87
N ASN A 626 -8.73 -4.27 -19.47
CA ASN A 626 -7.93 -3.87 -18.32
C ASN A 626 -6.79 -2.90 -18.67
N LYS A 627 -6.64 -2.54 -19.96
CA LYS A 627 -5.56 -1.66 -20.48
C LYS A 627 -4.15 -2.13 -20.09
N THR A 628 -3.95 -3.43 -20.02
CA THR A 628 -2.67 -4.04 -19.63
C THR A 628 -1.70 -4.16 -20.79
N SER A 629 -2.13 -3.92 -22.02
CA SER A 629 -1.28 -3.90 -23.22
C SER A 629 -0.46 -2.62 -23.34
N TYR A 630 -0.78 -1.59 -22.56
CA TYR A 630 -0.20 -0.25 -22.66
C TYR A 630 -0.34 0.39 -24.06
N ALA A 631 -1.33 -0.04 -24.86
CA ALA A 631 -1.62 0.56 -26.17
C ALA A 631 -2.02 2.03 -26.07
N VAL A 632 -2.56 2.44 -24.92
CA VAL A 632 -2.90 3.82 -24.52
C VAL A 632 -2.27 4.11 -23.16
N PHE A 633 -2.05 5.39 -22.84
CA PHE A 633 -1.79 5.78 -21.46
C PHE A 633 -3.09 5.74 -20.65
N THR A 634 -3.03 5.24 -19.42
CA THR A 634 -4.21 5.19 -18.55
C THR A 634 -4.24 6.43 -17.67
N PRO A 635 -5.30 7.27 -17.73
CA PRO A 635 -5.42 8.42 -16.86
C PRO A 635 -5.42 7.97 -15.38
N ARG A 636 -4.75 8.75 -14.54
CA ARG A 636 -4.81 8.55 -13.10
C ARG A 636 -5.29 9.81 -12.38
N ARG A 637 -6.02 9.64 -11.30
CA ARG A 637 -6.34 10.73 -10.41
C ARG A 637 -5.08 11.14 -9.63
N LEU A 638 -4.93 12.42 -9.31
CA LEU A 638 -3.94 12.90 -8.35
C LEU A 638 -4.14 12.21 -7.00
N THR A 639 -3.06 11.87 -6.34
CA THR A 639 -3.11 11.34 -4.97
C THR A 639 -3.57 12.43 -3.99
N ALA A 640 -3.98 12.05 -2.80
CA ALA A 640 -4.41 12.98 -1.77
C ALA A 640 -3.35 14.07 -1.50
N GLU A 641 -2.08 13.66 -1.41
CA GLU A 641 -0.95 14.56 -1.19
C GLU A 641 -0.68 15.45 -2.40
N GLU A 642 -0.73 14.91 -3.62
CA GLU A 642 -0.57 15.70 -4.84
C GLU A 642 -1.67 16.76 -4.97
N LEU A 643 -2.92 16.43 -4.61
CA LEU A 643 -4.04 17.39 -4.61
C LEU A 643 -3.79 18.56 -3.65
N ARG A 644 -3.47 18.25 -2.38
CA ARG A 644 -3.21 19.28 -1.38
C ARG A 644 -2.00 20.14 -1.76
N ASP A 645 -0.91 19.50 -2.15
CA ASP A 645 0.35 20.18 -2.51
C ASP A 645 0.18 21.03 -3.77
N ALA A 646 -0.61 20.57 -4.76
CA ALA A 646 -0.94 21.33 -5.96
C ALA A 646 -1.78 22.56 -5.65
N MET A 647 -2.82 22.44 -4.81
CA MET A 647 -3.64 23.59 -4.39
C MET A 647 -2.78 24.65 -3.68
N LEU A 648 -1.87 24.24 -2.79
CA LEU A 648 -0.92 25.12 -2.13
C LEU A 648 0.07 25.78 -3.12
N ALA A 649 0.57 25.03 -4.09
CA ALA A 649 1.47 25.56 -5.11
C ALA A 649 0.78 26.58 -6.02
N ILE A 650 -0.46 26.29 -6.42
CA ILE A 650 -1.27 27.14 -7.29
C ILE A 650 -1.74 28.40 -6.56
N SER A 651 -2.12 28.29 -5.28
CA SER A 651 -2.47 29.46 -4.46
C SER A 651 -1.25 30.33 -4.09
N GLY A 652 -0.03 29.77 -4.25
CA GLY A 652 1.22 30.46 -3.92
C GLY A 652 1.60 30.38 -2.45
N GLU A 653 1.01 29.46 -1.70
CA GLU A 653 1.21 29.31 -0.25
C GLU A 653 2.16 28.15 0.10
N LEU A 654 2.55 27.31 -0.88
CA LEU A 654 3.39 26.15 -0.63
C LEU A 654 4.79 26.58 -0.12
N ASN A 655 5.11 26.16 1.09
CA ASN A 655 6.47 26.21 1.60
C ASN A 655 7.25 24.98 1.09
N ARG A 656 8.27 25.22 0.26
CA ARG A 656 9.11 24.19 -0.38
C ARG A 656 10.30 23.77 0.47
N ALA A 657 10.40 24.19 1.73
CA ALA A 657 11.48 23.79 2.63
C ALA A 657 11.46 22.28 2.83
N GLN A 658 12.62 21.65 2.64
CA GLN A 658 12.79 20.20 2.76
C GLN A 658 13.20 19.78 4.17
N GLY A 659 12.84 18.53 4.52
CA GLY A 659 13.32 17.86 5.73
C GLY A 659 12.88 18.50 7.06
N GLY A 660 13.43 17.99 8.14
CA GLY A 660 13.24 18.49 9.49
C GLY A 660 11.96 17.97 10.18
N ILE A 661 11.67 18.54 11.32
CA ILE A 661 10.54 18.15 12.18
C ILE A 661 9.22 18.17 11.39
N PRO A 662 8.34 17.19 11.62
CA PRO A 662 7.02 17.16 10.99
C PRO A 662 6.20 18.42 11.28
N ALA A 663 5.51 18.90 10.25
CA ALA A 663 4.58 20.02 10.34
C ALA A 663 3.20 19.56 10.80
N HIS A 664 2.45 20.45 11.44
CA HIS A 664 1.06 20.23 11.77
C HIS A 664 0.18 21.11 10.87
N PRO A 665 -0.30 20.59 9.71
CA PRO A 665 -1.25 21.33 8.86
C PRO A 665 -2.59 21.53 9.57
N GLU A 666 -3.39 22.49 9.12
CA GLU A 666 -4.80 22.53 9.52
C GLU A 666 -5.53 21.30 8.96
N ILE A 667 -6.33 20.65 9.80
CA ILE A 667 -7.25 19.58 9.45
C ILE A 667 -8.68 19.98 9.84
N ASN A 668 -9.68 19.17 9.49
CA ASN A 668 -11.06 19.44 9.91
C ASN A 668 -11.13 19.65 11.43
N GLU A 669 -11.77 20.74 11.85
CA GLU A 669 -11.80 21.16 13.26
C GLU A 669 -12.49 20.13 14.16
N GLU A 670 -13.59 19.52 13.70
CA GLU A 670 -14.30 18.50 14.48
C GLU A 670 -13.39 17.30 14.77
N VAL A 671 -12.61 16.86 13.78
CA VAL A 671 -11.65 15.77 13.95
C VAL A 671 -10.46 16.19 14.83
N ALA A 672 -9.96 17.41 14.65
CA ALA A 672 -8.87 17.95 15.47
C ALA A 672 -9.24 18.01 16.95
N MET A 673 -10.52 18.33 17.25
CA MET A 673 -11.02 18.50 18.61
C MET A 673 -11.57 17.20 19.23
N GLN A 674 -11.76 16.14 18.46
CA GLN A 674 -12.24 14.86 19.02
C GLN A 674 -11.26 14.28 20.05
N PRO A 675 -11.80 13.77 21.19
CA PRO A 675 -10.98 13.08 22.17
C PRO A 675 -10.45 11.76 21.56
N ARG A 676 -9.13 11.65 21.44
CA ARG A 676 -8.50 10.37 21.10
C ARG A 676 -8.35 9.54 22.37
N HIS A 677 -9.11 8.46 22.48
CA HIS A 677 -9.00 7.57 23.63
C HIS A 677 -7.66 6.81 23.59
N ILE A 678 -6.93 6.90 24.67
CA ILE A 678 -5.63 6.26 24.84
C ILE A 678 -5.64 5.62 26.22
N MET A 679 -5.95 4.32 26.30
CA MET A 679 -5.95 3.51 27.54
C MET A 679 -6.33 4.27 28.80
N GLY A 680 -7.61 4.43 29.07
CA GLY A 680 -8.12 5.12 30.26
C GLY A 680 -7.74 6.61 30.34
N SER A 681 -7.32 7.20 29.24
CA SER A 681 -6.96 8.60 29.12
C SER A 681 -7.21 9.15 27.73
N VAL A 682 -7.08 10.45 27.57
CA VAL A 682 -7.29 11.16 26.31
C VAL A 682 -6.02 11.88 25.89
N GLY A 683 -5.61 11.69 24.61
CA GLY A 683 -4.53 12.46 24.00
C GLY A 683 -4.91 13.95 23.90
N PRO A 684 -3.89 14.85 23.85
CA PRO A 684 -4.14 16.27 23.63
C PRO A 684 -4.89 16.53 22.32
N ALA A 685 -5.65 17.63 22.26
CA ALA A 685 -6.25 18.10 21.01
C ALA A 685 -5.16 18.35 19.97
N TYR A 686 -5.46 18.00 18.72
CA TYR A 686 -4.56 18.33 17.62
C TYR A 686 -4.58 19.84 17.39
N GLN A 687 -3.41 20.44 17.32
CA GLN A 687 -3.28 21.87 17.05
C GLN A 687 -2.35 22.07 15.85
N ALA A 688 -2.82 22.84 14.88
CA ALA A 688 -2.02 23.19 13.72
C ALA A 688 -0.82 24.07 14.09
N ASP A 689 0.19 24.14 13.24
CA ASP A 689 1.32 25.06 13.45
C ASP A 689 0.86 26.51 13.36
N PRO A 690 1.43 27.45 14.17
CA PRO A 690 0.92 28.80 14.31
C PRO A 690 1.01 29.65 13.05
N LYS A 691 2.01 29.44 12.21
CA LYS A 691 2.23 30.27 11.01
C LYS A 691 1.95 29.51 9.73
N PRO A 692 1.32 30.13 8.70
CA PRO A 692 1.07 29.50 7.42
C PRO A 692 2.32 28.85 6.80
N ALA A 693 3.46 29.50 6.86
CA ALA A 693 4.72 28.96 6.36
C ALA A 693 5.16 27.66 7.05
N GLN A 694 4.72 27.39 8.26
CA GLN A 694 5.02 26.15 8.98
C GLN A 694 4.04 25.05 8.57
N ARG A 695 2.72 25.32 8.56
CA ARG A 695 1.67 24.34 8.26
C ARG A 695 1.46 24.05 6.78
N ASN A 696 1.86 24.97 5.88
CA ASN A 696 1.70 24.84 4.43
C ASN A 696 2.93 24.22 3.74
N ARG A 697 3.66 23.36 4.44
CA ARG A 697 4.70 22.53 3.85
C ARG A 697 4.10 21.40 3.03
N ARG A 698 4.91 20.75 2.20
CA ARG A 698 4.48 19.55 1.47
C ARG A 698 3.91 18.50 2.42
N THR A 699 2.88 17.81 1.98
CA THR A 699 2.16 16.79 2.77
C THR A 699 3.07 15.66 3.24
N LEU A 700 4.14 15.37 2.50
CA LEU A 700 5.21 14.43 2.91
C LEU A 700 5.78 14.76 4.30
N TYR A 701 5.86 16.05 4.64
CA TYR A 701 6.41 16.54 5.92
C TYR A 701 5.36 16.76 7.01
N ALA A 702 4.09 16.46 6.74
CA ALA A 702 3.05 16.48 7.77
C ALA A 702 3.24 15.33 8.75
N GLU A 703 2.98 15.56 10.05
CA GLU A 703 3.03 14.51 11.07
C GLU A 703 2.02 13.41 10.74
N ARG A 704 2.49 12.16 10.72
CA ARG A 704 1.66 10.98 10.46
C ARG A 704 1.37 10.25 11.77
N ILE A 705 0.20 10.49 12.33
CA ILE A 705 -0.27 9.85 13.56
C ILE A 705 -1.19 8.69 13.15
N ARG A 706 -0.94 7.48 13.68
CA ARG A 706 -1.69 6.26 13.30
C ARG A 706 -3.18 6.33 13.68
N THR A 707 -3.46 6.92 14.82
CA THR A 707 -4.83 7.05 15.35
C THR A 707 -5.53 8.34 14.97
N LEU A 708 -4.91 9.20 14.16
CA LEU A 708 -5.48 10.45 13.70
C LEU A 708 -5.19 10.65 12.21
N ALA A 709 -6.16 10.34 11.38
CA ALA A 709 -6.08 10.60 9.96
C ALA A 709 -6.67 11.98 9.61
N ASP A 710 -6.08 12.64 8.61
CA ASP A 710 -6.66 13.84 7.99
C ASP A 710 -7.82 13.40 7.09
N PRO A 711 -9.09 13.81 7.37
CA PRO A 711 -10.26 13.38 6.61
C PRO A 711 -10.19 13.70 5.12
N MET A 712 -9.55 14.81 4.74
CA MET A 712 -9.36 15.13 3.32
C MET A 712 -8.47 14.08 2.65
N LEU A 713 -7.39 13.69 3.30
CA LEU A 713 -6.46 12.71 2.73
C LEU A 713 -7.08 11.31 2.67
N GLU A 714 -7.88 10.92 3.69
CA GLU A 714 -8.60 9.64 3.71
C GLU A 714 -9.63 9.52 2.59
N VAL A 715 -10.46 10.54 2.40
CA VAL A 715 -11.47 10.58 1.33
C VAL A 715 -10.83 10.41 -0.05
N PHE A 716 -9.57 10.85 -0.23
CA PHE A 716 -8.79 10.65 -1.45
C PHE A 716 -7.88 9.43 -1.41
N ASN A 717 -8.19 8.43 -0.58
CA ASN A 717 -7.55 7.12 -0.52
C ASN A 717 -6.06 7.16 -0.13
N LYS A 718 -5.65 8.07 0.77
CA LYS A 718 -4.33 7.94 1.40
C LYS A 718 -4.28 6.64 2.18
N PRO A 719 -3.27 5.78 1.95
CA PRO A 719 -3.15 4.52 2.67
C PRO A 719 -2.87 4.74 4.16
N GLY A 720 -3.48 3.90 4.99
CA GLY A 720 -3.15 3.82 6.41
C GLY A 720 -1.73 3.29 6.62
N PRO A 721 -1.04 3.69 7.71
CA PRO A 721 0.35 3.30 7.94
C PRO A 721 0.52 1.97 8.68
N ASP A 722 -0.53 1.15 8.82
CA ASP A 722 -0.45 -0.12 9.56
C ASP A 722 -0.05 -1.31 8.70
N VAL A 723 -0.36 -1.27 7.42
CA VAL A 723 -0.02 -2.30 6.44
C VAL A 723 0.77 -1.71 5.27
N SER A 724 1.63 -2.54 4.66
CA SER A 724 2.37 -2.13 3.45
C SER A 724 1.42 -1.89 2.29
N CYS A 725 1.47 -0.72 1.70
CA CYS A 725 0.65 -0.39 0.54
C CYS A 725 1.32 -0.88 -0.74
N GLU A 726 0.80 -1.94 -1.33
CA GLU A 726 1.30 -2.44 -2.61
C GLU A 726 0.88 -1.57 -3.80
N ARG A 727 -0.33 -1.01 -3.73
CA ARG A 727 -0.90 -0.11 -4.72
C ARG A 727 -1.95 0.77 -4.06
N ARG A 728 -1.89 2.06 -4.32
CA ARG A 728 -2.96 2.97 -3.87
C ARG A 728 -4.24 2.68 -4.66
N GLU A 729 -5.33 2.50 -3.96
CA GLU A 729 -6.64 2.38 -4.57
C GLU A 729 -7.11 3.74 -5.09
N THR A 730 -7.84 3.72 -6.19
CA THR A 730 -8.50 4.90 -6.75
C THR A 730 -9.99 4.65 -6.79
N ALA A 731 -10.73 5.30 -5.90
CA ALA A 731 -12.18 5.34 -5.95
C ALA A 731 -12.63 6.71 -6.46
N THR A 732 -13.73 6.75 -7.21
CA THR A 732 -14.42 8.00 -7.57
C THR A 732 -15.78 7.95 -6.90
N ILE A 733 -15.92 8.67 -5.81
CA ILE A 733 -17.11 8.68 -4.96
C ILE A 733 -17.60 10.11 -4.70
N ALA A 734 -18.89 10.29 -4.49
CA ALA A 734 -19.49 11.60 -4.24
C ALA A 734 -18.85 12.37 -3.07
N PRO A 735 -18.45 11.74 -1.94
CA PRO A 735 -17.76 12.45 -0.85
C PRO A 735 -16.51 13.22 -1.27
N GLN A 736 -15.81 12.80 -2.31
CA GLN A 736 -14.61 13.52 -2.81
C GLN A 736 -14.98 14.89 -3.38
N ALA A 737 -16.02 14.95 -4.20
CA ALA A 737 -16.52 16.22 -4.75
C ALA A 737 -17.05 17.13 -3.64
N PHE A 738 -17.81 16.57 -2.69
CA PHE A 738 -18.28 17.34 -1.53
C PHE A 738 -17.15 17.88 -0.66
N THR A 739 -16.10 17.10 -0.44
CA THR A 739 -14.92 17.53 0.31
C THR A 739 -14.20 18.68 -0.40
N LEU A 740 -14.01 18.58 -1.72
CA LEU A 740 -13.39 19.67 -2.48
C LEU A 740 -14.23 20.94 -2.47
N MET A 741 -15.56 20.82 -2.56
CA MET A 741 -16.48 21.98 -2.63
C MET A 741 -16.76 22.62 -1.27
N ASN A 742 -16.81 21.84 -0.18
CA ASN A 742 -17.36 22.31 1.09
C ASN A 742 -16.31 22.47 2.20
N SER A 743 -15.08 21.93 2.03
CA SER A 743 -14.06 22.04 3.07
C SER A 743 -13.62 23.50 3.29
N PRO A 744 -13.68 24.01 4.53
CA PRO A 744 -13.15 25.34 4.86
C PRO A 744 -11.69 25.55 4.45
N ILE A 745 -10.90 24.48 4.49
CA ILE A 745 -9.49 24.48 4.09
C ILE A 745 -9.36 24.73 2.59
N ASN A 746 -10.20 24.09 1.76
CA ASN A 746 -10.18 24.27 0.32
C ASN A 746 -10.71 25.67 -0.09
N HIS A 747 -11.71 26.18 0.62
CA HIS A 747 -12.15 27.58 0.47
C HIS A 747 -11.02 28.58 0.79
N ALA A 748 -10.23 28.34 1.84
CA ALA A 748 -9.08 29.17 2.16
C ALA A 748 -8.03 29.12 1.04
N ARG A 749 -7.76 27.94 0.45
CA ARG A 749 -6.86 27.80 -0.71
C ARG A 749 -7.38 28.54 -1.94
N ALA A 750 -8.69 28.44 -2.22
CA ALA A 750 -9.33 29.16 -3.33
C ALA A 750 -9.26 30.68 -3.13
N LEU A 751 -9.45 31.15 -1.91
CA LEU A 751 -9.38 32.56 -1.56
C LEU A 751 -7.94 33.11 -1.70
N ALA A 752 -6.94 32.37 -1.23
CA ALA A 752 -5.54 32.71 -1.40
C ALA A 752 -5.14 32.72 -2.89
N PHE A 753 -5.66 31.77 -3.67
CA PHE A 753 -5.46 31.75 -5.12
C PHE A 753 -6.06 32.99 -5.80
N ALA A 754 -7.29 33.37 -5.47
CA ALA A 754 -7.91 34.60 -5.96
C ALA A 754 -7.08 35.85 -5.61
N ALA A 755 -6.61 35.96 -4.37
CA ALA A 755 -5.73 37.06 -3.95
C ALA A 755 -4.39 37.07 -4.70
N ARG A 756 -3.85 35.91 -5.04
CA ARG A 756 -2.67 35.78 -5.91
C ARG A 756 -2.96 36.32 -7.32
N LEU A 757 -4.09 35.95 -7.92
CA LEU A 757 -4.48 36.41 -9.27
C LEU A 757 -4.63 37.92 -9.31
N GLU A 758 -5.27 38.53 -8.32
CA GLU A 758 -5.39 39.98 -8.19
C GLU A 758 -4.01 40.68 -8.04
N ARG A 759 -3.10 40.10 -7.31
CA ARG A 759 -1.74 40.64 -7.13
C ARG A 759 -0.90 40.50 -8.40
N GLU A 760 -1.01 39.38 -9.14
CA GLU A 760 -0.26 39.16 -10.38
C GLU A 760 -0.84 39.87 -11.59
N LYS A 761 -2.16 40.16 -11.61
CA LYS A 761 -2.89 40.79 -12.70
C LYS A 761 -3.89 41.83 -12.16
N PRO A 762 -3.40 42.94 -11.58
CA PRO A 762 -4.27 43.91 -10.92
C PRO A 762 -5.23 44.60 -11.91
N GLY A 763 -6.51 44.66 -11.57
CA GLY A 763 -7.53 45.38 -12.30
C GLY A 763 -8.02 44.76 -13.63
N ASP A 764 -7.42 43.66 -14.10
CA ASP A 764 -7.80 43.04 -15.38
C ASP A 764 -8.36 41.63 -15.14
N LEU A 765 -9.70 41.53 -15.12
CA LEU A 765 -10.40 40.26 -14.90
C LEU A 765 -10.08 39.24 -15.99
N ASN A 766 -9.91 39.61 -17.25
CA ASN A 766 -9.61 38.67 -18.32
C ASN A 766 -8.22 38.07 -18.14
N LEU A 767 -7.22 38.87 -17.78
CA LEU A 767 -5.89 38.39 -17.50
C LEU A 767 -5.85 37.56 -16.20
N GLN A 768 -6.69 37.84 -15.21
CA GLN A 768 -6.86 37.02 -14.03
C GLN A 768 -7.40 35.61 -14.37
N ILE A 769 -8.44 35.53 -15.22
CA ILE A 769 -8.99 34.25 -15.71
C ILE A 769 -7.93 33.48 -16.51
N VAL A 770 -7.27 34.13 -17.47
CA VAL A 770 -6.19 33.50 -18.26
C VAL A 770 -5.11 32.95 -17.32
N ARG A 771 -4.72 33.75 -16.32
CA ARG A 771 -3.70 33.32 -15.35
C ARG A 771 -4.15 32.16 -14.49
N ALA A 772 -5.42 32.10 -14.10
CA ALA A 772 -6.01 30.99 -13.38
C ALA A 772 -5.91 29.68 -14.17
N PHE A 773 -6.29 29.67 -15.45
CA PHE A 773 -6.16 28.51 -16.34
C PHE A 773 -4.71 28.09 -16.56
N GLN A 774 -3.80 29.05 -16.75
CA GLN A 774 -2.37 28.75 -16.87
C GLN A 774 -1.78 28.07 -15.63
N LEU A 775 -2.18 28.48 -14.43
CA LEU A 775 -1.72 27.89 -13.18
C LEU A 775 -2.34 26.52 -12.90
N THR A 776 -3.61 26.34 -13.25
CA THR A 776 -4.37 25.12 -12.91
C THR A 776 -4.27 24.06 -13.98
N TYR A 777 -4.38 24.45 -15.28
CA TYR A 777 -4.47 23.54 -16.42
C TYR A 777 -3.30 23.64 -17.41
N GLN A 778 -2.37 24.57 -17.18
CA GLN A 778 -1.22 24.83 -18.06
C GLN A 778 -1.59 25.26 -19.49
N ARG A 779 -2.80 25.72 -19.71
CA ARG A 779 -3.32 26.22 -20.99
C ARG A 779 -4.08 27.54 -20.85
N GLN A 780 -4.46 28.11 -21.96
CA GLN A 780 -5.38 29.24 -21.98
C GLN A 780 -6.84 28.76 -21.98
N PRO A 781 -7.78 29.58 -21.46
CA PRO A 781 -9.20 29.28 -21.58
C PRO A 781 -9.67 29.38 -23.04
N LEU A 782 -10.58 28.51 -23.42
CA LEU A 782 -11.33 28.63 -24.68
C LEU A 782 -12.27 29.85 -24.65
N PRO A 783 -12.70 30.40 -25.80
CA PRO A 783 -13.63 31.53 -25.82
C PRO A 783 -14.94 31.29 -25.03
N ALA A 784 -15.49 30.08 -25.10
CA ALA A 784 -16.68 29.69 -24.34
C ALA A 784 -16.41 29.62 -22.83
N GLU A 785 -15.26 29.07 -22.40
CA GLU A 785 -14.84 29.03 -21.00
C GLU A 785 -14.62 30.45 -20.45
N MET A 786 -13.96 31.33 -21.23
CA MET A 786 -13.76 32.73 -20.86
C MET A 786 -15.08 33.44 -20.60
N LYS A 787 -16.08 33.21 -21.47
CA LYS A 787 -17.42 33.80 -21.31
C LYS A 787 -18.09 33.27 -20.04
N ALA A 788 -18.10 31.95 -19.85
CA ALA A 788 -18.71 31.30 -18.69
C ALA A 788 -18.08 31.79 -17.37
N CYS A 789 -16.75 31.91 -17.32
CA CYS A 789 -16.05 32.45 -16.16
C CYS A 789 -16.44 33.90 -15.83
N ARG A 790 -16.53 34.78 -16.84
CA ARG A 790 -16.97 36.16 -16.62
C ARG A 790 -18.40 36.25 -16.11
N ASP A 791 -19.32 35.49 -16.71
CA ASP A 791 -20.74 35.46 -16.31
C ASP A 791 -20.87 34.93 -14.86
N HIS A 792 -20.11 33.88 -14.50
CA HIS A 792 -20.07 33.37 -13.14
C HIS A 792 -19.54 34.40 -12.14
N ILE A 793 -18.39 35.04 -12.42
CA ILE A 793 -17.81 36.04 -11.52
C ILE A 793 -18.73 37.24 -11.36
N ALA A 794 -19.38 37.69 -12.43
CA ALA A 794 -20.34 38.81 -12.35
C ALA A 794 -21.49 38.50 -11.41
N LYS A 795 -22.07 37.28 -11.49
CA LYS A 795 -23.15 36.81 -10.63
C LYS A 795 -22.69 36.67 -9.15
N SER A 796 -21.55 36.05 -8.94
CA SER A 796 -20.96 35.89 -7.60
C SER A 796 -20.59 37.23 -6.97
N LEU A 797 -20.09 38.20 -7.74
CA LEU A 797 -19.76 39.52 -7.25
C LEU A 797 -21.00 40.28 -6.78
N ALA A 798 -22.13 40.18 -7.52
CA ALA A 798 -23.41 40.76 -7.09
C ALA A 798 -23.85 40.16 -5.73
N HIS A 799 -23.76 38.86 -5.58
CA HIS A 799 -24.07 38.20 -4.31
C HIS A 799 -23.15 38.67 -3.16
N HIS A 800 -21.83 38.69 -3.38
CA HIS A 800 -20.86 39.08 -2.34
C HIS A 800 -20.87 40.57 -2.01
N LYS A 801 -21.41 41.44 -2.87
CA LYS A 801 -21.68 42.82 -2.52
C LYS A 801 -22.90 42.95 -1.59
N ALA A 802 -23.91 42.10 -1.76
CA ALA A 802 -25.11 42.08 -0.96
C ALA A 802 -24.93 41.38 0.41
N THR A 803 -23.99 40.44 0.49
CA THR A 803 -23.80 39.57 1.67
C THR A 803 -22.46 39.84 2.36
N LYS A 804 -22.49 40.15 3.66
CA LYS A 804 -21.28 40.27 4.49
C LYS A 804 -20.97 38.94 5.17
N PRO A 805 -19.74 38.41 5.07
CA PRO A 805 -19.38 37.22 5.81
C PRO A 805 -19.33 37.49 7.31
N VAL A 806 -19.75 36.49 8.08
CA VAL A 806 -19.66 36.53 9.56
C VAL A 806 -18.23 36.21 9.97
N LYS A 807 -17.63 37.02 10.85
CA LYS A 807 -16.32 36.76 11.44
C LYS A 807 -16.47 35.64 12.48
N VAL A 808 -15.68 34.61 12.34
CA VAL A 808 -15.61 33.48 13.29
C VAL A 808 -14.23 33.51 13.95
N GLU A 809 -14.21 33.63 15.25
CA GLU A 809 -12.96 33.53 16.02
C GLU A 809 -12.64 32.05 16.29
N PRO A 810 -11.36 31.66 16.23
CA PRO A 810 -10.97 30.28 16.57
C PRO A 810 -11.23 30.00 18.06
N PRO A 811 -11.60 28.75 18.42
CA PRO A 811 -11.88 28.41 19.81
C PRO A 811 -10.60 28.50 20.65
N LYS A 812 -10.72 29.13 21.84
CA LYS A 812 -9.59 29.27 22.80
C LYS A 812 -9.42 28.06 23.69
N TYR A 813 -10.45 27.24 23.81
CA TYR A 813 -10.46 26.01 24.59
C TYR A 813 -11.50 25.05 23.99
N VAL A 814 -11.42 23.80 24.38
CA VAL A 814 -12.40 22.77 24.08
C VAL A 814 -12.84 22.09 25.37
N ILE A 815 -14.15 21.84 25.50
CA ILE A 815 -14.73 21.06 26.61
C ILE A 815 -14.72 19.60 26.17
N ARG A 816 -14.20 18.74 27.02
CA ARG A 816 -14.09 17.32 26.76
C ARG A 816 -14.74 16.49 27.85
N GLN A 817 -15.24 15.32 27.48
CA GLN A 817 -15.86 14.33 28.36
C GLN A 817 -15.17 12.98 28.21
N MET A 818 -15.12 12.25 29.30
CA MET A 818 -14.66 10.88 29.33
C MET A 818 -15.29 10.15 30.52
N VAL A 819 -15.44 8.82 30.43
CA VAL A 819 -15.77 7.95 31.57
C VAL A 819 -14.47 7.62 32.33
N GLU A 820 -14.47 7.83 33.64
CA GLU A 820 -13.36 7.42 34.50
C GLU A 820 -13.46 5.90 34.77
N GLU A 821 -12.42 5.16 34.43
CA GLU A 821 -12.44 3.68 34.42
C GLU A 821 -12.68 3.02 35.80
N MET A 822 -12.20 3.64 36.89
CA MET A 822 -12.31 3.05 38.23
C MET A 822 -13.70 3.28 38.87
N THR A 823 -14.31 4.40 38.53
CA THR A 823 -15.63 4.77 39.07
C THR A 823 -16.77 4.44 38.12
N GLY A 824 -16.50 4.34 36.82
CA GLY A 824 -17.51 4.18 35.78
C GLY A 824 -18.36 5.43 35.56
N LEU A 825 -17.97 6.57 36.12
CA LEU A 825 -18.72 7.83 36.05
C LEU A 825 -18.08 8.80 35.06
N ASP A 826 -18.89 9.59 34.42
CA ASP A 826 -18.47 10.66 33.54
C ASP A 826 -17.73 11.75 34.31
N PHE A 827 -16.66 12.29 33.66
CA PHE A 827 -16.03 13.49 34.12
C PHE A 827 -15.71 14.43 32.94
N TRP A 828 -15.60 15.71 33.27
CA TRP A 828 -15.39 16.77 32.29
C TRP A 828 -14.16 17.57 32.59
N TRP A 829 -13.54 18.12 31.55
CA TRP A 829 -12.46 19.08 31.73
C TRP A 829 -12.41 20.07 30.58
N VAL A 830 -11.69 21.17 30.81
CA VAL A 830 -11.39 22.17 29.80
C VAL A 830 -9.94 22.03 29.36
N GLU A 831 -9.73 21.86 28.08
CA GLU A 831 -8.40 21.87 27.47
C GLU A 831 -8.19 23.19 26.73
N ASP A 832 -7.22 23.99 27.19
CA ASP A 832 -6.85 25.25 26.54
C ASP A 832 -6.10 24.96 25.23
N LEU A 833 -6.46 25.66 24.18
CA LEU A 833 -5.81 25.57 22.88
C LEU A 833 -4.72 26.66 22.80
N ASP A 834 -3.53 26.33 23.27
CA ASP A 834 -2.41 27.27 23.48
C ASP A 834 -2.06 28.06 22.22
N ILE A 835 -2.21 27.46 21.04
CA ILE A 835 -1.92 28.10 19.76
C ILE A 835 -2.83 29.31 19.49
N TYR A 836 -4.12 29.21 19.84
CA TYR A 836 -5.09 30.30 19.61
C TYR A 836 -5.10 31.32 20.76
N SER A 837 -4.70 30.91 21.98
CA SER A 837 -4.66 31.79 23.16
C SER A 837 -3.37 32.62 23.25
N GLY A 838 -2.28 32.20 22.59
CA GLY A 838 -0.94 32.79 22.74
C GLY A 838 -0.62 33.95 21.79
N ASN A 839 -1.55 34.47 21.01
CA ASN A 839 -1.34 35.52 19.99
C ASN A 839 -0.28 35.20 18.89
N GLU A 840 0.19 33.95 18.80
CA GLU A 840 1.15 33.54 17.79
C GLU A 840 0.46 33.02 16.51
N TYR A 841 -0.82 32.68 16.59
CA TYR A 841 -1.56 32.12 15.47
C TYR A 841 -1.86 33.17 14.40
N VAL A 842 -1.38 32.92 13.20
CA VAL A 842 -1.68 33.70 12.02
C VAL A 842 -2.62 32.89 11.15
N PRO A 843 -3.92 33.27 11.06
CA PRO A 843 -4.87 32.54 10.23
C PRO A 843 -4.50 32.66 8.75
N ASP A 844 -4.94 31.69 7.95
CA ASP A 844 -5.01 31.85 6.51
C ASP A 844 -6.03 32.95 6.16
N LEU A 845 -5.95 33.51 4.91
CA LEU A 845 -6.89 34.52 4.46
C LEU A 845 -8.34 34.05 4.63
N LYS A 846 -9.14 34.85 5.31
CA LYS A 846 -10.54 34.53 5.63
C LYS A 846 -11.51 35.37 4.78
N PRO A 847 -12.74 34.88 4.55
CA PRO A 847 -13.72 35.62 3.74
C PRO A 847 -14.02 37.03 4.23
N TRP A 848 -14.02 37.27 5.55
CA TRP A 848 -14.27 38.58 6.14
C TRP A 848 -13.11 39.57 5.98
N ASP A 849 -11.90 39.10 5.69
CA ASP A 849 -10.72 39.92 5.42
C ASP A 849 -10.55 40.19 3.92
N ALA A 850 -11.37 39.55 3.05
CA ALA A 850 -11.30 39.64 1.61
C ALA A 850 -12.38 40.57 1.02
N LYS A 851 -12.02 41.30 -0.05
CA LYS A 851 -12.95 42.14 -0.81
C LYS A 851 -14.02 41.28 -1.49
N PRO A 852 -15.22 41.87 -1.81
CA PRO A 852 -16.24 41.14 -2.58
C PRO A 852 -15.74 40.56 -3.91
N HIS A 853 -14.86 41.28 -4.62
CA HIS A 853 -14.26 40.82 -5.86
C HIS A 853 -13.35 39.60 -5.64
N THR A 854 -12.50 39.63 -4.64
CA THR A 854 -11.62 38.50 -4.27
C THR A 854 -12.46 37.27 -3.95
N ARG A 855 -13.56 37.42 -3.21
CA ARG A 855 -14.50 36.33 -2.86
C ARG A 855 -15.18 35.76 -4.10
N ALA A 856 -15.63 36.60 -5.02
CA ALA A 856 -16.24 36.17 -6.28
C ALA A 856 -15.24 35.39 -7.17
N LEU A 857 -14.00 35.89 -7.24
CA LEU A 857 -12.93 35.20 -7.96
C LEU A 857 -12.54 33.88 -7.30
N ALA A 858 -12.62 33.78 -5.96
CA ALA A 858 -12.36 32.55 -5.21
C ALA A 858 -13.37 31.44 -5.53
N GLU A 859 -14.64 31.76 -5.78
CA GLU A 859 -15.61 30.76 -6.23
C GLU A 859 -15.23 30.16 -7.57
N LEU A 860 -14.72 30.95 -8.54
CA LEU A 860 -14.17 30.42 -9.78
C LEU A 860 -12.95 29.52 -9.47
N CYS A 861 -12.04 29.97 -8.62
CA CYS A 861 -10.86 29.16 -8.24
C CYS A 861 -11.27 27.81 -7.63
N LEU A 862 -12.31 27.77 -6.81
CA LEU A 862 -12.86 26.56 -6.23
C LEU A 862 -13.44 25.62 -7.31
N VAL A 863 -14.16 26.17 -8.29
CA VAL A 863 -14.67 25.41 -9.44
C VAL A 863 -13.52 24.79 -10.24
N LEU A 864 -12.43 25.55 -10.48
CA LEU A 864 -11.26 25.02 -11.19
C LEU A 864 -10.60 23.85 -10.43
N PHE A 865 -10.49 23.95 -9.11
CA PHE A 865 -9.96 22.84 -8.27
C PHE A 865 -10.86 21.60 -8.28
N ASN A 866 -12.14 21.73 -8.58
CA ASN A 866 -13.11 20.63 -8.65
C ASN A 866 -13.25 20.01 -10.04
N SER A 867 -12.54 20.52 -11.04
CA SER A 867 -12.64 20.01 -12.41
C SER A 867 -11.85 18.71 -12.61
N ASN A 868 -12.33 17.85 -13.49
CA ASN A 868 -11.58 16.64 -13.88
C ASN A 868 -10.20 16.98 -14.46
N GLU A 869 -10.09 18.10 -15.19
CA GLU A 869 -8.83 18.54 -15.78
C GLU A 869 -7.76 18.88 -14.71
N PHE A 870 -8.20 19.36 -13.54
CA PHE A 870 -7.29 19.55 -12.40
C PHE A 870 -6.97 18.23 -11.69
N VAL A 871 -8.00 17.44 -11.40
CA VAL A 871 -7.90 16.25 -10.51
C VAL A 871 -7.21 15.08 -11.19
N TYR A 872 -7.21 15.00 -12.54
CA TYR A 872 -6.62 13.88 -13.29
C TYR A 872 -5.35 14.28 -14.07
N ILE A 873 -4.51 13.28 -14.26
CA ILE A 873 -3.37 13.30 -15.20
C ILE A 873 -3.73 12.41 -16.38
N TYR A 874 -3.63 13.00 -17.56
CA TYR A 874 -3.94 12.34 -18.83
C TYR A 874 -2.69 11.92 -19.59
#